data_1a1feb9247f4d788834b7f4523845a7a
#
_entry.id   1a1feb9247f4d788834b7f4523845a7a
#
_cell.length_a   1.000
_cell.length_b   1.000
_cell.length_c   1.000
_cell.angle_alpha   90.00
_cell.angle_beta   90.00
_cell.angle_gamma   90.00
#
_symmetry.space_group_name_H-M   'P 1'
#
loop_
_entity.id
_entity.type
_entity.pdbx_description
1 polymer ?
#
loop_
_entity_poly.entity_id
_entity_poly.type
_entity_poly.pdbx_seq_one_letter_code
_entity_poly.pdbx_strand_id
1 'polypeptide(L)'
;MRKLFTICALLLFAIAAVRGEERSVRLSEETKAGAGEETKAGVSEETKVQVKYSTWWDNVQSITLDWSDGTLRWSAQHNYEEVVAPSRLTMVTDRGTWGEGIGTAEVVLTEGEDYNGALVNFGDFSVELRALRSGVAYRFISNIEGDYTIIDELAEFSFAAKDMAWIPYVNHRPDATSDYATQFETSFENTYTHTPLSGIDWRRLIFAPVVVEHKRTKVWISESNLEDYPGMFLSNRDGDGILDTEFAPRPKEVRQGGHNMLQGIVESRHDYIASCHGARTFPWRVVAIADNDAQLAAQSLVWQLADECRLEDTSWIKAGKVAWEWWNDWGLEGVDFKVGINNATYKYYIDFASRYGIEYVILDEGWSVNLAADLMQVVPEIDIKELVDYAAERNVGIILWAGYWALNRDIEGLCKHYSEMGVKGWKVDFLDRDDQAMVEFVYDVAEIAAKYHMIVDYHGVYKPTGLNRTYPNAINFEGVHGLETMKWLGAEHDQITYDVTLPFIRGAAGPMDYTQGAMCNGAKGYYRPDYSRPMSQGTRCHQLAMYIIYDAPLTMLCDSPTAYEKEEEFTKFLAQIPTEWSHGVGFSRHSKIGEYVQAKAENYIASDEGSREWYIAGLNGNKARTATIQLPPTYMINSIEVYADGKDAKKRGSDYRHYTISPEEYYKNKGVIKVKMAPGGGFVIRLTGDILMGQARWK
;
A
#
# COMPACT_ATOMS: atom_id res chain seq x y z
N MET A 1 -8.36 -55.41 2.16
CA MET A 1 -8.82 -54.23 2.91
C MET A 1 -7.89 -53.80 4.06
N ARG A 2 -7.10 -54.64 4.71
CA ARG A 2 -6.14 -54.23 5.77
C ARG A 2 -4.84 -53.58 5.26
N LYS A 3 -4.44 -53.77 4.02
CA LYS A 3 -3.22 -53.12 3.44
C LYS A 3 -3.47 -51.68 2.89
N LEU A 4 -4.72 -51.33 2.61
CA LEU A 4 -5.04 -49.93 2.20
C LEU A 4 -5.09 -48.96 3.37
N PHE A 5 -5.46 -49.40 4.56
CA PHE A 5 -5.50 -48.55 5.75
C PHE A 5 -4.11 -48.17 6.28
N THR A 6 -3.12 -49.02 6.08
CA THR A 6 -1.73 -48.75 6.54
C THR A 6 -1.01 -47.73 5.62
N ILE A 7 -1.37 -47.68 4.33
CA ILE A 7 -0.80 -46.72 3.38
C ILE A 7 -1.42 -45.33 3.56
N CYS A 8 -2.72 -45.25 3.89
CA CYS A 8 -3.34 -43.95 4.21
C CYS A 8 -2.85 -43.35 5.54
N ALA A 9 -2.54 -44.18 6.55
CA ALA A 9 -2.00 -43.71 7.82
C ALA A 9 -0.55 -43.21 7.66
N LEU A 10 0.28 -43.86 6.83
CA LEU A 10 1.63 -43.44 6.50
C LEU A 10 1.67 -42.15 5.61
N LEU A 11 0.69 -41.95 4.75
CA LEU A 11 0.54 -40.74 3.95
C LEU A 11 0.03 -39.54 4.81
N LEU A 12 -0.79 -39.77 5.82
CA LEU A 12 -1.21 -38.75 6.76
C LEU A 12 -0.09 -38.32 7.71
N PHE A 13 0.81 -39.23 8.11
CA PHE A 13 2.01 -38.92 8.88
C PHE A 13 3.09 -38.19 8.02
N ALA A 14 3.19 -38.48 6.73
CA ALA A 14 4.09 -37.77 5.81
C ALA A 14 3.58 -36.37 5.47
N ILE A 15 2.28 -36.11 5.53
CA ILE A 15 1.69 -34.77 5.32
C ILE A 15 1.85 -33.90 6.58
N ALA A 16 1.86 -34.48 7.77
CA ALA A 16 2.16 -33.75 9.01
C ALA A 16 3.65 -33.41 9.16
N ALA A 17 4.57 -34.20 8.56
CA ALA A 17 6.01 -33.97 8.59
C ALA A 17 6.50 -32.88 7.62
N VAL A 18 5.65 -32.34 6.76
CA VAL A 18 5.99 -31.28 5.76
C VAL A 18 5.65 -29.88 6.27
N ARG A 19 4.99 -29.73 7.44
CA ARG A 19 4.76 -28.46 8.13
C ARG A 19 5.59 -28.37 9.42
N GLY A 20 6.86 -28.65 9.34
CA GLY A 20 7.77 -28.48 10.47
C GLY A 20 8.27 -27.05 10.53
N GLU A 21 7.48 -26.15 11.07
CA GLU A 21 7.95 -24.86 11.54
C GLU A 21 8.62 -25.06 12.90
N GLU A 22 9.90 -24.76 13.03
CA GLU A 22 10.57 -24.76 14.32
C GLU A 22 10.22 -23.44 15.02
N ARG A 23 9.20 -23.48 15.87
CA ARG A 23 8.77 -22.34 16.68
C ARG A 23 9.51 -22.37 17.99
N SER A 24 10.29 -21.36 18.29
CA SER A 24 10.98 -21.26 19.57
C SER A 24 10.91 -19.85 20.14
N VAL A 25 10.53 -19.78 21.39
CA VAL A 25 10.65 -18.59 22.23
C VAL A 25 11.72 -18.87 23.29
N ARG A 26 12.69 -17.98 23.47
CA ARG A 26 13.71 -18.13 24.52
C ARG A 26 13.47 -17.10 25.59
N LEU A 27 13.32 -17.58 26.80
CA LEU A 27 13.53 -16.85 28.03
C LEU A 27 15.04 -16.91 28.37
N SER A 28 15.56 -15.99 29.18
CA SER A 28 16.96 -15.99 29.59
C SER A 28 17.39 -17.32 30.24
N GLU A 29 18.66 -17.69 30.18
CA GLU A 29 19.13 -19.07 30.48
C GLU A 29 18.83 -19.62 31.87
N GLU A 30 18.22 -18.85 32.79
CA GLU A 30 17.96 -19.27 34.17
C GLU A 30 16.62 -19.98 34.40
N THR A 31 15.70 -20.06 33.40
CA THR A 31 14.41 -20.74 33.56
C THR A 31 14.25 -21.89 32.58
N LYS A 32 14.64 -23.11 32.97
CA LYS A 32 14.27 -24.35 32.29
C LYS A 32 12.98 -24.90 32.90
N ALA A 33 11.81 -24.60 32.29
CA ALA A 33 10.59 -25.34 32.55
C ALA A 33 10.31 -26.33 31.41
N GLY A 34 9.97 -27.55 31.77
CA GLY A 34 9.76 -28.66 30.83
C GLY A 34 8.52 -28.49 29.95
N ALA A 35 8.59 -29.04 28.76
CA ALA A 35 7.48 -29.09 27.82
C ALA A 35 6.30 -29.92 28.35
N GLY A 36 5.12 -29.30 28.36
CA GLY A 36 3.83 -29.95 28.55
C GLY A 36 3.09 -29.50 29.79
N GLU A 37 2.31 -28.44 29.65
CA GLU A 37 1.10 -28.11 30.36
C GLU A 37 0.83 -26.58 30.18
N GLU A 38 -0.44 -26.14 30.16
CA GLU A 38 -0.84 -24.74 30.07
C GLU A 38 0.05 -23.85 30.94
N THR A 39 0.81 -22.95 30.33
CA THR A 39 1.72 -22.05 31.04
C THR A 39 0.90 -21.04 31.85
N LYS A 40 0.77 -21.29 33.14
CA LYS A 40 0.30 -20.28 34.11
C LYS A 40 1.29 -19.14 34.16
N ALA A 41 0.78 -17.91 34.09
CA ALA A 41 1.55 -16.70 34.37
C ALA A 41 2.37 -16.85 35.65
N GLY A 42 3.67 -16.69 35.56
CA GLY A 42 4.58 -16.62 36.68
C GLY A 42 5.29 -15.27 36.68
N VAL A 43 5.38 -14.61 37.83
CA VAL A 43 6.24 -13.43 38.00
C VAL A 43 7.67 -13.93 37.85
N SER A 44 8.36 -13.55 36.76
CA SER A 44 9.76 -13.84 36.56
C SER A 44 10.61 -12.63 36.98
N GLU A 45 11.77 -12.85 37.58
CA GLU A 45 12.78 -11.79 37.80
C GLU A 45 13.51 -11.40 36.51
N GLU A 46 12.99 -11.82 35.39
CA GLU A 46 13.55 -11.59 34.07
C GLU A 46 13.41 -10.14 33.66
N THR A 47 14.49 -9.63 33.05
CA THR A 47 14.60 -8.26 32.55
C THR A 47 14.78 -8.22 31.03
N LYS A 48 14.55 -9.37 30.38
CA LYS A 48 14.73 -9.53 28.92
C LYS A 48 13.88 -10.68 28.38
N VAL A 49 13.25 -10.46 27.24
CA VAL A 49 12.54 -11.49 26.47
C VAL A 49 12.94 -11.45 25.00
N GLN A 50 13.13 -12.62 24.41
CA GLN A 50 13.35 -12.76 22.96
C GLN A 50 12.27 -13.65 22.37
N VAL A 51 11.62 -13.16 21.32
CA VAL A 51 10.65 -13.90 20.50
C VAL A 51 11.28 -14.22 19.16
N LYS A 52 11.11 -15.46 18.68
CA LYS A 52 11.71 -15.94 17.47
C LYS A 52 10.70 -16.68 16.61
N TYR A 53 10.71 -16.41 15.31
CA TYR A 53 9.95 -17.15 14.29
C TYR A 53 10.91 -17.75 13.28
N SER A 54 10.77 -19.03 12.97
CA SER A 54 11.61 -19.72 11.99
C SER A 54 10.79 -20.77 11.24
N THR A 55 11.10 -20.92 9.95
CA THR A 55 10.60 -22.02 9.12
C THR A 55 11.74 -22.95 8.72
N TRP A 56 11.47 -24.19 8.41
CA TRP A 56 12.49 -25.22 8.09
C TRP A 56 13.44 -24.85 6.95
N TRP A 57 13.02 -23.95 6.08
CA TRP A 57 13.73 -23.64 4.83
C TRP A 57 14.21 -22.20 4.75
N ASP A 58 13.79 -21.36 5.67
CA ASP A 58 13.93 -19.93 5.56
C ASP A 58 14.40 -19.27 6.83
N ASN A 59 14.64 -18.03 6.67
CA ASN A 59 15.14 -17.02 7.56
C ASN A 59 14.50 -17.04 8.94
N VAL A 60 15.35 -16.87 9.92
CA VAL A 60 14.97 -16.71 11.31
C VAL A 60 14.82 -15.23 11.61
N GLN A 61 13.62 -14.82 11.99
CA GLN A 61 13.36 -13.47 12.50
C GLN A 61 13.29 -13.51 14.02
N SER A 62 13.90 -12.55 14.69
CA SER A 62 13.72 -12.41 16.14
C SER A 62 13.64 -10.96 16.58
N ILE A 63 12.82 -10.71 17.60
CA ILE A 63 12.72 -9.44 18.30
C ILE A 63 13.04 -9.66 19.77
N THR A 64 13.81 -8.74 20.33
CA THR A 64 14.18 -8.75 21.74
C THR A 64 13.67 -7.48 22.39
N LEU A 65 13.09 -7.60 23.58
CA LEU A 65 12.82 -6.51 24.50
C LEU A 65 13.73 -6.68 25.71
N ASP A 66 14.43 -5.62 26.13
CA ASP A 66 15.38 -5.61 27.23
C ASP A 66 15.12 -4.38 28.10
N TRP A 67 15.02 -4.58 29.42
CA TRP A 67 14.82 -3.51 30.42
C TRP A 67 15.72 -3.70 31.64
N SER A 68 16.83 -4.38 31.45
CA SER A 68 17.76 -4.75 32.53
C SER A 68 18.41 -3.56 33.24
N ASP A 69 18.49 -2.39 32.59
CA ASP A 69 19.00 -1.14 33.18
C ASP A 69 17.86 -0.18 33.62
N GLY A 70 16.63 -0.66 33.62
CA GLY A 70 15.42 0.14 33.93
C GLY A 70 14.92 0.99 32.76
N THR A 71 15.53 0.87 31.56
CA THR A 71 15.09 1.55 30.34
C THR A 71 14.68 0.52 29.29
N LEU A 72 13.51 0.73 28.70
CA LEU A 72 12.99 -0.19 27.69
C LEU A 72 13.75 -0.01 26.37
N ARG A 73 14.30 -1.12 25.87
CA ARG A 73 14.96 -1.17 24.55
C ARG A 73 14.49 -2.38 23.78
N TRP A 74 14.34 -2.21 22.49
CA TRP A 74 14.07 -3.30 21.56
C TRP A 74 15.20 -3.44 20.54
N SER A 75 15.34 -4.63 19.96
CA SER A 75 16.26 -4.91 18.86
C SER A 75 15.72 -6.02 17.98
N ALA A 76 16.20 -6.09 16.73
CA ALA A 76 15.80 -7.13 15.80
C ALA A 76 17.01 -7.84 15.20
N GLN A 77 16.84 -9.16 14.95
CA GLN A 77 17.84 -9.99 14.32
C GLN A 77 17.22 -10.77 13.14
N HIS A 78 18.01 -10.95 12.11
CA HIS A 78 17.72 -11.79 10.96
C HIS A 78 18.84 -12.81 10.80
N ASN A 79 18.49 -14.10 10.78
CA ASN A 79 19.47 -15.18 10.72
C ASN A 79 20.58 -15.07 11.77
N TYR A 80 20.19 -14.67 13.00
CA TYR A 80 21.09 -14.45 14.15
C TYR A 80 22.05 -13.25 14.01
N GLU A 81 21.96 -12.47 12.92
CA GLU A 81 22.67 -11.21 12.77
C GLU A 81 21.77 -10.04 13.18
N GLU A 82 22.32 -9.09 13.93
CA GLU A 82 21.62 -7.87 14.30
C GLU A 82 21.35 -7.02 13.05
N VAL A 83 20.09 -6.61 12.88
CA VAL A 83 19.63 -5.75 11.77
C VAL A 83 19.05 -4.43 12.27
N VAL A 84 18.52 -4.38 13.49
CA VAL A 84 18.23 -3.16 14.24
C VAL A 84 18.93 -3.30 15.59
N ALA A 85 19.83 -2.38 15.88
CA ALA A 85 20.55 -2.35 17.13
C ALA A 85 19.64 -1.98 18.31
N PRO A 86 20.05 -2.18 19.59
CA PRO A 86 19.23 -1.79 20.74
C PRO A 86 18.78 -0.33 20.67
N SER A 87 17.49 -0.11 20.57
CA SER A 87 16.80 1.15 20.31
C SER A 87 15.83 1.45 21.45
N ARG A 88 15.77 2.69 21.90
CA ARG A 88 14.88 3.09 23.00
C ARG A 88 13.42 3.09 22.54
N LEU A 89 12.54 2.94 23.53
CA LEU A 89 11.12 2.82 23.35
C LEU A 89 10.45 3.43 24.60
N THR A 90 9.82 4.57 24.43
CA THR A 90 9.13 5.25 25.55
C THR A 90 7.82 5.87 25.09
N MET A 91 6.89 6.03 26.00
CA MET A 91 5.65 6.77 25.80
C MET A 91 5.40 7.68 26.99
N VAL A 92 5.28 8.96 26.75
CA VAL A 92 5.01 9.99 27.78
C VAL A 92 3.52 10.25 27.85
N THR A 93 2.95 10.04 29.01
CA THR A 93 1.53 10.30 29.28
C THR A 93 1.38 11.39 30.37
N ASP A 94 0.19 11.94 30.52
CA ASP A 94 -0.13 12.83 31.65
C ASP A 94 -0.12 12.11 33.02
N ARG A 95 0.08 10.79 33.05
CA ARG A 95 0.15 9.94 34.25
C ARG A 95 1.53 9.38 34.53
N GLY A 96 2.50 9.61 33.66
CA GLY A 96 3.90 9.16 33.79
C GLY A 96 4.51 8.70 32.47
N THR A 97 5.76 8.33 32.53
CA THR A 97 6.54 7.85 31.36
C THR A 97 6.65 6.33 31.39
N TRP A 98 6.16 5.69 30.37
CA TRP A 98 6.33 4.26 30.13
C TRP A 98 7.68 4.01 29.48
N GLY A 99 8.37 2.96 29.90
CA GLY A 99 9.65 2.57 29.35
C GLY A 99 10.87 3.15 30.08
N GLU A 100 10.67 3.92 31.16
CA GLU A 100 11.74 4.42 32.04
C GLU A 100 11.46 4.09 33.50
N GLY A 101 12.54 3.83 34.28
CA GLY A 101 12.45 3.52 35.70
C GLY A 101 11.67 2.23 36.01
N ILE A 102 11.61 1.32 35.05
CA ILE A 102 10.82 0.09 35.15
C ILE A 102 11.57 -1.01 35.91
N GLY A 103 10.81 -1.78 36.69
CA GLY A 103 11.32 -2.90 37.47
C GLY A 103 11.00 -4.24 36.81
N THR A 104 10.43 -5.15 37.61
CA THR A 104 10.02 -6.49 37.14
C THR A 104 8.77 -6.43 36.27
N ALA A 105 8.65 -7.36 35.32
CA ALA A 105 7.49 -7.52 34.45
C ALA A 105 6.96 -8.95 34.51
N GLU A 106 5.67 -9.09 34.20
CA GLU A 106 5.07 -10.39 33.92
C GLU A 106 5.16 -10.66 32.41
N VAL A 107 5.68 -11.83 32.02
CA VAL A 107 5.83 -12.23 30.63
C VAL A 107 4.90 -13.38 30.32
N VAL A 108 4.06 -13.20 29.30
CA VAL A 108 3.17 -14.23 28.75
C VAL A 108 3.57 -14.47 27.29
N LEU A 109 3.94 -15.71 26.97
CA LEU A 109 4.26 -16.09 25.59
C LEU A 109 2.95 -16.30 24.83
N THR A 110 2.92 -15.81 23.59
CA THR A 110 1.76 -15.92 22.68
C THR A 110 2.19 -16.55 21.38
N GLU A 111 1.28 -17.25 20.72
CA GLU A 111 1.50 -17.82 19.39
C GLU A 111 0.21 -17.69 18.56
N GLY A 112 0.38 -17.56 17.25
CA GLY A 112 -0.70 -17.58 16.27
C GLY A 112 -0.33 -18.45 15.09
N GLU A 113 -1.18 -18.49 14.07
CA GLU A 113 -0.93 -19.29 12.88
C GLU A 113 0.36 -18.86 12.17
N ASP A 114 0.62 -17.56 12.10
CA ASP A 114 1.72 -16.97 11.33
C ASP A 114 2.72 -16.14 12.18
N TYR A 115 2.65 -16.23 13.51
CA TYR A 115 3.58 -15.52 14.38
C TYR A 115 3.85 -16.26 15.69
N ASN A 116 5.00 -15.97 16.29
CA ASN A 116 5.27 -16.15 17.71
C ASN A 116 5.34 -14.78 18.38
N GLY A 117 4.90 -14.67 19.63
CA GLY A 117 4.81 -13.41 20.34
C GLY A 117 5.10 -13.51 21.83
N ALA A 118 5.12 -12.34 22.47
CA ALA A 118 5.12 -12.19 23.92
C ALA A 118 4.35 -10.94 24.30
N LEU A 119 3.59 -11.02 25.38
CA LEU A 119 3.01 -9.89 26.09
C LEU A 119 3.80 -9.66 27.37
N VAL A 120 4.42 -8.48 27.49
CA VAL A 120 5.23 -8.09 28.66
C VAL A 120 4.49 -7.01 29.41
N ASN A 121 3.98 -7.33 30.61
CA ASN A 121 3.12 -6.47 31.43
C ASN A 121 3.95 -5.79 32.52
N PHE A 122 3.91 -4.45 32.54
CA PHE A 122 4.57 -3.57 33.50
C PHE A 122 3.60 -2.90 34.48
N GLY A 123 2.34 -3.32 34.52
CA GLY A 123 1.28 -2.74 35.34
C GLY A 123 0.38 -1.81 34.53
N ASP A 124 0.66 -0.51 34.52
CA ASP A 124 -0.16 0.48 33.80
C ASP A 124 -0.09 0.34 32.28
N PHE A 125 0.92 -0.34 31.77
CA PHE A 125 1.09 -0.65 30.35
C PHE A 125 1.69 -2.02 30.12
N SER A 126 1.54 -2.50 28.91
CA SER A 126 2.22 -3.69 28.40
C SER A 126 2.88 -3.38 27.06
N VAL A 127 3.85 -4.22 26.68
CA VAL A 127 4.42 -4.24 25.32
C VAL A 127 4.14 -5.61 24.72
N GLU A 128 3.49 -5.62 23.56
CA GLU A 128 3.29 -6.83 22.76
C GLU A 128 4.37 -6.91 21.67
N LEU A 129 5.01 -8.06 21.57
CA LEU A 129 6.02 -8.37 20.55
C LEU A 129 5.51 -9.46 19.63
N ARG A 130 5.77 -9.33 18.33
CA ARG A 130 5.54 -10.39 17.34
C ARG A 130 6.76 -10.57 16.44
N ALA A 131 7.20 -11.82 16.30
CA ALA A 131 8.09 -12.25 15.25
C ALA A 131 7.25 -13.02 14.20
N LEU A 132 7.38 -12.62 12.93
CA LEU A 132 6.61 -13.13 11.80
C LEU A 132 7.59 -13.63 10.72
N ARG A 133 7.05 -14.26 9.68
CA ARG A 133 7.90 -14.80 8.59
C ARG A 133 8.76 -13.75 7.90
N SER A 134 8.23 -12.56 7.65
CA SER A 134 8.88 -11.49 6.88
C SER A 134 9.40 -10.33 7.73
N GLY A 135 9.38 -10.44 9.06
CA GLY A 135 9.88 -9.39 9.93
C GLY A 135 9.39 -9.49 11.36
N VAL A 136 9.42 -8.35 12.05
CA VAL A 136 9.03 -8.23 13.45
C VAL A 136 8.14 -7.01 13.65
N ALA A 137 7.38 -7.00 14.74
CA ALA A 137 6.57 -5.86 15.14
C ALA A 137 6.47 -5.78 16.67
N TYR A 138 6.24 -4.56 17.17
CA TYR A 138 5.85 -4.34 18.56
C TYR A 138 4.83 -3.22 18.66
N ARG A 139 4.08 -3.22 19.78
CA ARG A 139 3.17 -2.13 20.14
C ARG A 139 3.07 -1.97 21.65
N PHE A 140 2.73 -0.77 22.06
CA PHE A 140 2.25 -0.53 23.41
C PHE A 140 0.78 -0.97 23.57
N ILE A 141 0.41 -1.31 24.79
CA ILE A 141 -0.96 -1.54 25.24
C ILE A 141 -1.13 -0.78 26.55
N SER A 142 -2.17 0.05 26.63
CA SER A 142 -2.55 0.71 27.89
C SER A 142 -3.42 -0.21 28.74
N ASN A 143 -3.10 -0.28 30.02
CA ASN A 143 -3.96 -0.91 31.03
C ASN A 143 -4.67 0.14 31.91
N ILE A 144 -4.55 1.43 31.57
CA ILE A 144 -5.14 2.55 32.33
C ILE A 144 -6.66 2.56 32.17
N GLU A 145 -7.37 2.77 33.29
CA GLU A 145 -8.80 3.04 33.27
C GLU A 145 -9.09 4.56 33.20
N GLY A 146 -10.17 4.94 32.49
CA GLY A 146 -10.61 6.33 32.32
C GLY A 146 -9.80 7.14 31.32
N ASP A 147 -9.93 8.46 31.34
CA ASP A 147 -9.31 9.37 30.39
C ASP A 147 -7.84 9.63 30.72
N TYR A 148 -7.02 9.72 29.69
CA TYR A 148 -5.60 10.13 29.77
C TYR A 148 -5.14 10.67 28.41
N THR A 149 -3.99 11.34 28.40
CA THR A 149 -3.40 11.87 27.17
C THR A 149 -2.01 11.29 26.94
N ILE A 150 -1.68 11.05 25.68
CA ILE A 150 -0.31 10.75 25.23
C ILE A 150 0.33 12.06 24.81
N ILE A 151 1.38 12.44 25.51
CA ILE A 151 2.11 13.70 25.26
C ILE A 151 3.10 13.47 24.10
N ASP A 152 3.80 12.32 24.14
CA ASP A 152 4.82 11.97 23.13
C ASP A 152 5.08 10.46 23.12
N GLU A 153 5.56 9.95 21.98
CA GLU A 153 6.06 8.58 21.82
C GLU A 153 7.43 8.61 21.12
N LEU A 154 8.42 8.03 21.76
CA LEU A 154 9.71 7.77 21.15
C LEU A 154 9.83 6.29 20.77
N ALA A 155 9.98 6.04 19.49
CA ALA A 155 10.40 4.74 18.96
C ALA A 155 11.65 4.95 18.09
N GLU A 156 12.81 4.59 18.63
CA GLU A 156 14.07 4.66 17.89
C GLU A 156 14.22 3.44 16.97
N PHE A 157 14.90 3.65 15.82
CA PHE A 157 15.33 2.60 14.90
C PHE A 157 16.81 2.82 14.59
N SER A 158 17.69 2.04 15.25
CA SER A 158 19.14 2.25 15.27
C SER A 158 19.87 1.38 14.26
N PHE A 159 20.66 2.03 13.40
CA PHE A 159 21.48 1.44 12.34
C PHE A 159 22.88 2.04 12.35
N ALA A 160 23.73 1.65 11.41
CA ALA A 160 24.99 2.33 11.19
C ALA A 160 24.79 3.63 10.38
N ALA A 161 25.39 4.73 10.79
CA ALA A 161 25.25 6.05 10.15
C ALA A 161 25.56 6.07 8.62
N LYS A 162 26.37 5.11 8.16
CA LYS A 162 26.74 4.92 6.74
C LYS A 162 25.75 4.06 5.94
N ASP A 163 24.79 3.42 6.57
CA ASP A 163 23.82 2.59 5.89
C ASP A 163 22.96 3.49 4.99
N MET A 164 22.71 3.02 3.77
CA MET A 164 21.93 3.77 2.79
C MET A 164 20.45 3.62 3.10
N ALA A 165 19.70 4.67 2.86
CA ALA A 165 18.24 4.65 3.04
C ALA A 165 17.52 5.25 1.84
N TRP A 166 16.35 4.71 1.53
CA TRP A 166 15.34 5.28 0.65
C TRP A 166 14.28 5.95 1.51
N ILE A 167 14.22 7.26 1.46
CA ILE A 167 13.36 8.07 2.32
C ILE A 167 12.55 9.08 1.53
N PRO A 168 11.26 9.27 1.83
CA PRO A 168 10.44 10.36 1.31
C PRO A 168 10.39 11.49 2.34
N TYR A 169 10.95 12.64 2.01
CA TYR A 169 10.75 13.83 2.83
C TYR A 169 9.32 14.36 2.68
N VAL A 170 8.80 15.02 3.70
CA VAL A 170 7.61 15.84 3.54
C VAL A 170 7.86 16.92 2.45
N ASN A 171 6.81 17.41 1.82
CA ASN A 171 6.91 18.39 0.76
C ASN A 171 7.72 19.61 1.23
N HIS A 172 8.70 20.01 0.41
CA HIS A 172 9.63 21.07 0.77
C HIS A 172 8.95 22.42 0.72
N ARG A 173 8.93 23.12 1.88
CA ARG A 173 8.77 24.57 1.92
C ARG A 173 10.18 25.20 2.02
N PRO A 174 10.54 26.14 1.13
CA PRO A 174 11.89 26.72 1.14
C PRO A 174 12.31 27.38 2.46
N ASP A 175 11.34 27.76 3.28
CA ASP A 175 11.47 28.35 4.60
C ASP A 175 11.38 27.35 5.75
N ALA A 176 11.34 26.03 5.45
CA ALA A 176 11.30 24.99 6.49
C ALA A 176 12.49 25.18 7.44
N THR A 177 12.16 25.56 8.66
CA THR A 177 13.11 25.65 9.79
C THR A 177 13.21 24.28 10.42
N SER A 178 14.10 24.09 11.41
CA SER A 178 14.15 22.91 12.26
C SER A 178 12.90 22.72 13.14
N ASP A 179 11.92 23.60 13.01
CA ASP A 179 10.62 23.48 13.64
C ASP A 179 9.73 22.55 12.79
N TYR A 180 9.52 21.34 13.27
CA TYR A 180 8.69 20.35 12.61
C TYR A 180 7.19 20.66 12.66
N ALA A 181 6.76 21.56 13.53
CA ALA A 181 5.35 21.88 13.71
C ALA A 181 4.64 22.31 12.41
N THR A 182 5.39 22.92 11.48
CA THR A 182 4.87 23.34 10.16
C THR A 182 4.94 22.26 9.08
N GLN A 183 5.46 21.07 9.41
CA GLN A 183 5.70 19.98 8.44
C GLN A 183 4.70 18.83 8.56
N PHE A 184 3.83 18.84 9.56
CA PHE A 184 2.81 17.80 9.77
C PHE A 184 1.61 17.91 8.83
N GLU A 185 1.51 18.98 8.05
CA GLU A 185 0.49 19.14 7.01
C GLU A 185 1.13 18.80 5.65
N THR A 186 0.83 17.61 5.13
CA THR A 186 1.40 17.08 3.88
C THR A 186 0.45 16.06 3.24
N SER A 187 0.40 16.04 1.92
CA SER A 187 -0.37 15.07 1.13
C SER A 187 0.32 13.70 0.99
N PHE A 188 1.50 13.52 1.58
CA PHE A 188 2.31 12.28 1.49
C PHE A 188 2.73 11.92 0.06
N GLU A 189 2.78 12.89 -0.82
CA GLU A 189 3.14 12.78 -2.22
C GLU A 189 4.54 13.34 -2.47
N ASN A 190 5.58 12.53 -2.33
CA ASN A 190 6.93 12.92 -2.68
C ASN A 190 7.75 11.73 -3.18
N THR A 191 8.80 12.04 -3.94
CA THR A 191 9.75 11.05 -4.43
C THR A 191 10.73 10.63 -3.34
N TYR A 192 11.40 9.48 -3.55
CA TYR A 192 12.39 8.98 -2.62
C TYR A 192 13.77 9.57 -2.85
N THR A 193 14.43 9.97 -1.77
CA THR A 193 15.85 10.30 -1.75
C THR A 193 16.63 9.05 -1.29
N HIS A 194 17.66 8.67 -2.06
CA HIS A 194 18.57 7.58 -1.69
C HIS A 194 19.87 8.18 -1.14
N THR A 195 20.07 8.08 0.17
CA THR A 195 21.15 8.77 0.90
C THR A 195 21.64 7.91 2.08
N PRO A 196 22.90 8.05 2.53
CA PRO A 196 23.30 7.47 3.83
C PRO A 196 22.50 8.13 4.96
N LEU A 197 22.25 7.39 6.05
CA LEU A 197 21.52 7.93 7.20
C LEU A 197 22.16 9.23 7.72
N SER A 198 23.51 9.29 7.80
CA SER A 198 24.24 10.52 8.15
C SER A 198 24.09 11.68 7.17
N GLY A 199 23.53 11.45 6.01
CA GLY A 199 23.26 12.46 4.97
C GLY A 199 21.82 12.97 4.95
N ILE A 200 20.98 12.48 5.85
CA ILE A 200 19.60 12.93 5.98
C ILE A 200 19.56 14.39 6.43
N ASP A 201 18.72 15.19 5.80
CA ASP A 201 18.51 16.58 6.22
C ASP A 201 17.70 16.62 7.52
N TRP A 202 18.37 16.83 8.63
CA TRP A 202 17.79 16.88 9.99
C TRP A 202 16.70 17.94 10.19
N ARG A 203 16.56 18.89 9.25
CA ARG A 203 15.54 19.94 9.29
C ARG A 203 14.20 19.50 8.72
N ARG A 204 14.15 18.32 8.10
CA ARG A 204 12.99 17.82 7.38
C ARG A 204 12.46 16.54 7.98
N LEU A 205 11.15 16.50 8.15
CA LEU A 205 10.46 15.24 8.46
C LEU A 205 10.47 14.28 7.28
N ILE A 206 10.46 13.02 7.61
CA ILE A 206 10.34 11.89 6.70
C ILE A 206 9.02 11.20 7.02
N PHE A 207 8.19 10.90 6.04
CA PHE A 207 7.01 10.08 6.26
C PHE A 207 7.29 8.60 5.92
N ALA A 208 6.62 7.70 6.63
CA ALA A 208 6.73 6.27 6.37
C ALA A 208 5.92 5.87 5.11
N PRO A 209 6.30 4.78 4.41
CA PRO A 209 7.36 3.83 4.73
C PRO A 209 8.74 4.26 4.25
N VAL A 210 9.78 3.75 4.92
CA VAL A 210 11.18 3.93 4.53
C VAL A 210 11.91 2.58 4.39
N VAL A 211 13.00 2.54 3.63
CA VAL A 211 13.85 1.34 3.52
C VAL A 211 15.28 1.68 3.88
N VAL A 212 15.86 0.95 4.82
CA VAL A 212 17.29 1.02 5.18
C VAL A 212 18.02 -0.20 4.64
N GLU A 213 19.15 0.02 3.96
CA GLU A 213 20.01 -1.02 3.42
C GLU A 213 21.12 -1.34 4.43
N HIS A 214 20.86 -2.31 5.32
CA HIS A 214 21.82 -2.72 6.34
C HIS A 214 22.59 -3.96 5.89
N LYS A 215 23.90 -3.84 5.61
CA LYS A 215 24.76 -4.94 5.11
C LYS A 215 24.18 -5.58 3.83
N ARG A 216 23.63 -6.80 3.93
CA ARG A 216 22.99 -7.54 2.83
C ARG A 216 21.47 -7.52 2.91
N THR A 217 20.94 -6.99 3.98
CA THR A 217 19.53 -7.03 4.34
C THR A 217 18.86 -5.69 4.03
N LYS A 218 17.63 -5.73 3.62
CA LYS A 218 16.76 -4.56 3.48
C LYS A 218 15.79 -4.53 4.66
N VAL A 219 15.73 -3.41 5.35
CA VAL A 219 14.85 -3.19 6.50
C VAL A 219 13.82 -2.14 6.10
N TRP A 220 12.57 -2.53 6.01
CA TRP A 220 11.44 -1.66 5.70
C TRP A 220 10.71 -1.31 6.99
N ILE A 221 10.46 -0.03 7.21
CA ILE A 221 9.87 0.50 8.45
C ILE A 221 8.57 1.19 8.11
N SER A 222 7.51 0.82 8.82
CA SER A 222 6.19 1.45 8.76
C SER A 222 5.40 1.15 10.05
N GLU A 223 4.08 1.26 9.96
CA GLU A 223 3.15 1.02 11.05
C GLU A 223 1.89 0.32 10.56
N SER A 224 1.13 -0.25 11.47
CA SER A 224 -0.16 -0.89 11.19
C SER A 224 -1.16 -0.68 12.31
N ASN A 225 -2.44 -0.75 11.97
CA ASN A 225 -3.56 -0.59 12.89
C ASN A 225 -3.55 0.79 13.58
N LEU A 226 -3.55 1.85 12.76
CA LEU A 226 -3.34 3.22 13.25
C LEU A 226 -4.47 3.74 14.11
N GLU A 227 -5.66 3.29 13.91
CA GLU A 227 -6.94 3.65 14.52
C GLU A 227 -6.86 4.54 15.77
N ASP A 228 -7.44 5.75 15.69
CA ASP A 228 -7.53 6.69 16.81
C ASP A 228 -6.15 7.06 17.43
N TYR A 229 -5.13 7.17 16.57
CA TYR A 229 -3.79 7.58 16.95
C TYR A 229 -3.06 8.25 15.77
N PRO A 230 -2.17 9.24 15.99
CA PRO A 230 -1.48 9.90 14.90
C PRO A 230 -0.49 8.98 14.16
N GLY A 231 -0.30 9.24 12.86
CA GLY A 231 0.69 8.58 12.04
C GLY A 231 2.13 8.95 12.40
N MET A 232 3.03 8.00 12.18
CA MET A 232 4.45 8.11 12.50
C MET A 232 5.20 8.84 11.37
N PHE A 233 5.81 9.98 11.70
CA PHE A 233 6.92 10.55 10.95
C PHE A 233 8.25 10.10 11.56
N LEU A 234 9.33 10.30 10.80
CA LEU A 234 10.69 10.01 11.22
C LEU A 234 11.58 11.24 11.06
N SER A 235 12.60 11.34 11.91
CA SER A 235 13.65 12.35 11.83
C SER A 235 15.02 11.74 12.09
N ASN A 236 16.08 12.46 11.74
CA ASN A 236 17.46 12.12 12.13
C ASN A 236 18.12 13.43 12.60
N ARG A 237 17.82 13.85 13.83
CA ARG A 237 18.24 15.15 14.38
C ARG A 237 19.74 15.22 14.59
N ASP A 238 20.36 14.12 14.99
CA ASP A 238 21.76 14.08 15.40
C ASP A 238 22.71 13.72 14.26
N GLY A 239 22.20 13.35 13.09
CA GLY A 239 22.99 12.96 11.92
C GLY A 239 23.80 11.68 12.13
N ASP A 240 23.36 10.84 13.05
CA ASP A 240 23.97 9.54 13.36
C ASP A 240 23.31 8.40 12.57
N GLY A 241 23.05 7.26 13.12
CA GLY A 241 22.36 6.14 12.46
C GLY A 241 20.97 5.89 13.01
N ILE A 242 20.43 6.80 13.82
CA ILE A 242 19.17 6.60 14.51
C ILE A 242 18.06 7.38 13.78
N LEU A 243 16.96 6.70 13.48
CA LEU A 243 15.73 7.34 13.07
C LEU A 243 14.80 7.41 14.27
N ASP A 244 14.44 8.61 14.67
CA ASP A 244 13.50 8.90 15.76
C ASP A 244 12.10 9.13 15.23
N THR A 245 11.10 8.70 15.97
CA THR A 245 9.70 9.03 15.63
C THR A 245 9.35 10.45 16.04
N GLU A 246 8.47 11.04 15.23
CA GLU A 246 7.86 12.34 15.46
C GLU A 246 6.37 12.23 15.17
N PHE A 247 5.54 12.90 15.96
CA PHE A 247 4.09 12.83 15.83
C PHE A 247 3.44 14.22 15.81
N ALA A 248 2.42 14.37 14.98
CA ALA A 248 1.63 15.59 14.95
C ALA A 248 0.80 15.71 16.24
N PRO A 249 0.94 16.80 17.01
CA PRO A 249 0.04 17.05 18.12
C PRO A 249 -1.41 17.21 17.65
N ARG A 250 -2.37 16.75 18.46
CA ARG A 250 -3.80 16.79 18.13
C ARG A 250 -4.24 18.23 17.82
N PRO A 251 -4.98 18.49 16.73
CA PRO A 251 -5.54 19.80 16.44
C PRO A 251 -6.48 20.28 17.53
N LYS A 252 -6.37 21.57 17.91
CA LYS A 252 -7.26 22.26 18.84
C LYS A 252 -8.29 23.10 18.11
N GLU A 253 -7.83 23.84 17.10
CA GLU A 253 -8.65 24.70 16.25
C GLU A 253 -8.33 24.42 14.78
N VAL A 254 -9.37 24.13 14.01
CA VAL A 254 -9.29 23.86 12.58
C VAL A 254 -10.31 24.72 11.88
N ARG A 255 -9.91 25.41 10.82
CA ARG A 255 -10.83 26.20 10.00
C ARG A 255 -10.89 25.71 8.57
N GLN A 256 -11.97 26.04 7.89
CA GLN A 256 -12.10 25.86 6.46
C GLN A 256 -11.08 26.69 5.69
N GLY A 257 -10.40 26.11 4.69
CA GLY A 257 -9.40 26.82 3.90
C GLY A 257 -8.81 25.99 2.79
N GLY A 258 -7.60 26.37 2.38
CA GLY A 258 -6.84 25.65 1.37
C GLY A 258 -7.43 25.72 -0.04
N HIS A 259 -7.14 24.70 -0.85
CA HIS A 259 -7.60 24.64 -2.24
C HIS A 259 -9.14 24.64 -2.27
N ASN A 260 -9.71 25.58 -3.02
CA ASN A 260 -11.16 25.76 -3.17
C ASN A 260 -11.97 25.74 -1.85
N MET A 261 -11.35 26.06 -0.71
CA MET A 261 -11.96 26.02 0.63
C MET A 261 -12.37 24.59 1.07
N LEU A 262 -11.70 23.57 0.58
CA LEU A 262 -12.06 22.16 0.80
C LEU A 262 -11.15 21.43 1.80
N GLN A 263 -10.07 22.09 2.27
CA GLN A 263 -9.14 21.58 3.27
C GLN A 263 -9.48 22.05 4.68
N GLY A 264 -8.99 21.32 5.69
CA GLY A 264 -9.03 21.76 7.09
C GLY A 264 -7.65 22.29 7.51
N ILE A 265 -7.55 23.60 7.68
CA ILE A 265 -6.31 24.29 8.09
C ILE A 265 -6.22 24.31 9.59
N VAL A 266 -5.17 23.71 10.15
CA VAL A 266 -4.93 23.71 11.60
C VAL A 266 -4.37 25.06 12.03
N GLU A 267 -5.09 25.77 12.91
CA GLU A 267 -4.68 27.08 13.44
C GLU A 267 -3.94 26.95 14.78
N SER A 268 -4.30 25.95 15.56
CA SER A 268 -3.63 25.67 16.83
C SER A 268 -3.70 24.16 17.16
N ARG A 269 -2.74 23.70 17.94
CA ARG A 269 -2.63 22.32 18.39
C ARG A 269 -2.60 22.25 19.91
N HIS A 270 -2.98 21.10 20.47
CA HIS A 270 -2.79 20.75 21.87
C HIS A 270 -1.30 20.47 22.15
N ASP A 271 -0.95 20.32 23.41
CA ASP A 271 0.36 19.91 23.90
C ASP A 271 0.49 18.39 24.08
N TYR A 272 -0.39 17.62 23.45
CA TYR A 272 -0.42 16.15 23.41
C TYR A 272 -0.74 15.66 22.00
N ILE A 273 -0.27 14.44 21.70
CA ILE A 273 -0.47 13.83 20.38
C ILE A 273 -1.77 13.05 20.26
N ALA A 274 -2.24 12.46 21.38
CA ALA A 274 -3.50 11.73 21.41
C ALA A 274 -4.24 11.89 22.74
N SER A 275 -5.58 11.93 22.67
CA SER A 275 -6.50 11.80 23.79
C SER A 275 -7.07 10.39 23.78
N CYS A 276 -6.96 9.66 24.89
CA CYS A 276 -7.30 8.26 25.00
C CYS A 276 -8.31 8.00 26.14
N HIS A 277 -9.06 6.92 26.00
CA HIS A 277 -10.01 6.47 27.02
C HIS A 277 -9.87 4.96 27.26
N GLY A 278 -9.68 4.57 28.53
CA GLY A 278 -9.65 3.17 28.94
C GLY A 278 -8.45 2.37 28.42
N ALA A 279 -8.46 1.09 28.72
CA ALA A 279 -7.48 0.16 28.20
C ALA A 279 -7.59 0.04 26.68
N ARG A 280 -6.46 0.14 25.98
CA ARG A 280 -6.42 0.08 24.51
C ARG A 280 -5.08 -0.41 23.97
N THR A 281 -5.08 -0.87 22.74
CA THR A 281 -3.87 -1.10 21.95
C THR A 281 -3.47 0.17 21.19
N PHE A 282 -2.16 0.36 20.98
CA PHE A 282 -1.59 1.38 20.12
C PHE A 282 -1.14 0.78 18.78
N PRO A 283 -0.83 1.60 17.76
CA PRO A 283 -0.38 1.09 16.48
C PRO A 283 0.86 0.20 16.59
N TRP A 284 0.92 -0.81 15.73
CA TRP A 284 2.13 -1.60 15.55
C TRP A 284 3.23 -0.77 14.90
N ARG A 285 4.43 -0.80 15.45
CA ARG A 285 5.66 -0.41 14.79
C ARG A 285 6.16 -1.63 14.04
N VAL A 286 6.19 -1.54 12.71
CA VAL A 286 6.36 -2.67 11.79
C VAL A 286 7.73 -2.61 11.12
N VAL A 287 8.49 -3.68 11.22
CA VAL A 287 9.80 -3.82 10.61
C VAL A 287 9.84 -5.08 9.75
N ALA A 288 9.69 -4.91 8.43
CA ALA A 288 9.92 -6.00 7.49
C ALA A 288 11.41 -6.16 7.20
N ILE A 289 11.86 -7.40 7.08
CA ILE A 289 13.27 -7.74 6.91
C ILE A 289 13.40 -8.70 5.73
N ALA A 290 14.18 -8.33 4.73
CA ALA A 290 14.30 -9.06 3.47
C ALA A 290 15.76 -9.20 3.00
N ASP A 291 16.11 -10.37 2.44
CA ASP A 291 17.43 -10.62 1.83
C ASP A 291 17.57 -10.00 0.44
N ASN A 292 16.45 -9.65 -0.19
CA ASN A 292 16.42 -9.09 -1.55
C ASN A 292 15.14 -8.28 -1.79
N ASP A 293 15.18 -7.48 -2.86
CA ASP A 293 14.11 -6.55 -3.19
C ASP A 293 12.77 -7.25 -3.50
N ALA A 294 12.81 -8.45 -4.09
CA ALA A 294 11.57 -9.19 -4.39
C ALA A 294 10.83 -9.64 -3.13
N GLN A 295 11.58 -10.07 -2.09
CA GLN A 295 10.98 -10.39 -0.79
C GLN A 295 10.39 -9.15 -0.11
N LEU A 296 11.08 -7.99 -0.27
CA LEU A 296 10.61 -6.73 0.28
C LEU A 296 9.26 -6.31 -0.34
N ALA A 297 9.14 -6.39 -1.68
CA ALA A 297 7.90 -6.05 -2.37
C ALA A 297 6.75 -7.04 -2.11
N ALA A 298 7.07 -8.29 -1.72
CA ALA A 298 6.08 -9.34 -1.49
C ALA A 298 5.64 -9.48 -0.02
N GLN A 299 6.18 -8.65 0.90
CA GLN A 299 5.76 -8.70 2.30
C GLN A 299 4.35 -8.14 2.48
N SER A 300 3.65 -8.56 3.54
CA SER A 300 2.27 -8.17 3.84
C SER A 300 2.06 -7.93 5.35
N LEU A 301 3.09 -7.46 6.05
CA LEU A 301 3.04 -7.31 7.51
C LEU A 301 1.98 -6.31 7.96
N VAL A 302 1.78 -5.23 7.22
CA VAL A 302 0.73 -4.24 7.54
C VAL A 302 -0.64 -4.92 7.58
N TRP A 303 -0.95 -5.71 6.56
CA TRP A 303 -2.19 -6.49 6.53
C TRP A 303 -2.29 -7.53 7.65
N GLN A 304 -1.22 -8.30 7.88
CA GLN A 304 -1.22 -9.37 8.90
C GLN A 304 -1.42 -8.86 10.32
N LEU A 305 -0.94 -7.64 10.60
CA LEU A 305 -0.99 -7.02 11.93
C LEU A 305 -2.22 -6.15 12.17
N ALA A 306 -2.95 -5.79 11.11
CA ALA A 306 -4.19 -5.03 11.22
C ALA A 306 -5.31 -5.87 11.84
N ASP A 307 -6.29 -5.20 12.43
CA ASP A 307 -7.49 -5.83 12.97
C ASP A 307 -8.27 -6.58 11.88
N GLU A 308 -9.02 -7.58 12.31
CA GLU A 308 -9.89 -8.35 11.43
C GLU A 308 -11.06 -7.51 10.92
N CYS A 309 -11.68 -7.98 9.84
CA CYS A 309 -12.82 -7.33 9.22
C CYS A 309 -13.98 -7.18 10.23
N ARG A 310 -14.50 -5.96 10.34
CA ARG A 310 -15.64 -5.62 11.21
C ARG A 310 -16.99 -5.66 10.49
N LEU A 311 -16.99 -5.88 9.15
CA LEU A 311 -18.21 -5.95 8.36
C LEU A 311 -18.76 -7.37 8.34
N GLU A 312 -20.07 -7.53 8.59
CA GLU A 312 -20.76 -8.83 8.53
C GLU A 312 -20.90 -9.34 7.09
N ASP A 313 -21.09 -8.44 6.13
CA ASP A 313 -21.21 -8.74 4.68
C ASP A 313 -20.32 -7.83 3.86
N THR A 314 -19.42 -8.43 3.11
CA THR A 314 -18.51 -7.75 2.16
C THR A 314 -18.85 -8.06 0.71
N SER A 315 -19.88 -8.86 0.43
CA SER A 315 -20.21 -9.35 -0.91
C SER A 315 -20.63 -8.24 -1.90
N TRP A 316 -21.04 -7.08 -1.38
CA TRP A 316 -21.41 -5.90 -2.16
C TRP A 316 -20.19 -5.06 -2.61
N ILE A 317 -19.02 -5.22 -1.97
CA ILE A 317 -17.78 -4.53 -2.33
C ILE A 317 -17.29 -5.14 -3.64
N LYS A 318 -17.08 -4.28 -4.65
CA LYS A 318 -16.62 -4.70 -5.97
C LYS A 318 -15.40 -3.90 -6.37
N ALA A 319 -14.29 -4.60 -6.59
CA ALA A 319 -13.15 -4.05 -7.30
C ALA A 319 -13.49 -3.77 -8.76
N GLY A 320 -12.79 -2.86 -9.39
CA GLY A 320 -13.03 -2.55 -10.80
C GLY A 320 -12.14 -1.44 -11.34
N LYS A 321 -12.28 -1.22 -12.64
CA LYS A 321 -11.65 -0.10 -13.32
C LYS A 321 -12.55 1.11 -13.35
N VAL A 322 -11.92 2.28 -13.45
CA VAL A 322 -12.59 3.56 -13.43
C VAL A 322 -12.23 4.38 -14.66
N ALA A 323 -13.18 4.88 -15.39
CA ALA A 323 -12.95 5.94 -16.36
C ALA A 323 -13.00 7.29 -15.62
N TRP A 324 -11.88 8.01 -15.63
CA TRP A 324 -11.66 9.20 -14.81
C TRP A 324 -11.19 10.38 -15.66
N GLU A 325 -11.76 11.58 -15.43
CA GLU A 325 -11.66 12.72 -16.35
C GLU A 325 -10.71 13.83 -15.91
N TRP A 326 -10.40 13.93 -14.62
CA TRP A 326 -9.65 15.08 -14.07
C TRP A 326 -8.22 15.17 -14.65
N TRP A 327 -7.52 14.04 -14.77
CA TRP A 327 -6.14 14.04 -15.28
C TRP A 327 -6.07 14.55 -16.72
N ASN A 328 -7.03 14.17 -17.57
CA ASN A 328 -7.07 14.54 -18.97
C ASN A 328 -7.83 15.86 -19.25
N ASP A 329 -8.23 16.59 -18.19
CA ASP A 329 -8.94 17.89 -18.27
C ASP A 329 -10.23 17.78 -19.12
N TRP A 330 -11.03 16.73 -18.87
CA TRP A 330 -12.21 16.38 -19.66
C TRP A 330 -11.95 16.30 -21.17
N GLY A 331 -10.75 15.89 -21.60
CA GLY A 331 -10.17 16.04 -22.94
C GLY A 331 -10.78 15.19 -24.04
N LEU A 332 -12.12 15.15 -24.19
CA LEU A 332 -12.78 14.50 -25.32
C LEU A 332 -12.53 15.26 -26.62
N GLU A 333 -12.22 14.54 -27.69
CA GLU A 333 -11.99 15.09 -29.03
C GLU A 333 -13.04 14.57 -30.03
N GLY A 334 -13.44 15.43 -30.99
CA GLY A 334 -14.31 15.03 -32.10
C GLY A 334 -15.77 14.83 -31.72
N VAL A 335 -16.22 15.36 -30.60
CA VAL A 335 -17.62 15.33 -30.13
C VAL A 335 -18.38 16.59 -30.61
N ASP A 336 -19.71 16.52 -30.68
CA ASP A 336 -20.59 17.58 -31.17
C ASP A 336 -21.22 18.43 -30.06
N PHE A 337 -20.75 18.29 -28.84
CA PHE A 337 -21.19 19.04 -27.66
C PHE A 337 -20.03 19.77 -26.98
N LYS A 338 -20.33 20.73 -26.11
CA LYS A 338 -19.32 21.41 -25.29
C LYS A 338 -18.82 20.47 -24.20
N VAL A 339 -17.52 20.13 -24.25
CA VAL A 339 -16.85 19.30 -23.26
C VAL A 339 -16.62 20.06 -21.96
N GLY A 340 -16.62 19.38 -20.83
CA GLY A 340 -16.37 19.90 -19.49
C GLY A 340 -17.31 19.27 -18.46
N ILE A 341 -17.49 19.93 -17.32
CA ILE A 341 -18.36 19.46 -16.23
C ILE A 341 -19.81 19.63 -16.65
N ASN A 342 -20.39 18.61 -17.28
CA ASN A 342 -21.79 18.57 -17.70
C ASN A 342 -22.23 17.13 -18.01
N ASN A 343 -23.55 16.88 -17.99
CA ASN A 343 -24.11 15.55 -18.23
C ASN A 343 -23.73 14.94 -19.59
N ALA A 344 -23.58 15.74 -20.66
CA ALA A 344 -23.22 15.21 -21.96
C ALA A 344 -21.81 14.57 -21.95
N THR A 345 -20.85 15.22 -21.29
CA THR A 345 -19.49 14.70 -21.11
C THR A 345 -19.51 13.41 -20.31
N TYR A 346 -20.17 13.38 -19.15
CA TYR A 346 -20.19 12.17 -18.31
C TYR A 346 -20.97 11.02 -18.95
N LYS A 347 -22.01 11.27 -19.72
CA LYS A 347 -22.66 10.22 -20.51
C LYS A 347 -21.73 9.59 -21.53
N TYR A 348 -20.82 10.36 -22.15
CA TYR A 348 -19.80 9.81 -23.04
C TYR A 348 -18.82 8.90 -22.28
N TYR A 349 -18.37 9.30 -21.09
CA TYR A 349 -17.54 8.45 -20.22
C TYR A 349 -18.28 7.17 -19.80
N ILE A 350 -19.56 7.25 -19.47
CA ILE A 350 -20.39 6.10 -19.12
C ILE A 350 -20.57 5.15 -20.32
N ASP A 351 -20.82 5.68 -21.53
CA ASP A 351 -20.95 4.87 -22.75
C ASP A 351 -19.61 4.17 -23.11
N PHE A 352 -18.50 4.86 -22.91
CA PHE A 352 -17.16 4.28 -23.06
C PHE A 352 -16.95 3.17 -22.03
N ALA A 353 -17.20 3.41 -20.75
CA ALA A 353 -17.06 2.44 -19.68
C ALA A 353 -17.89 1.18 -19.97
N SER A 354 -19.16 1.34 -20.33
CA SER A 354 -20.05 0.25 -20.70
C SER A 354 -19.54 -0.57 -21.90
N ARG A 355 -19.05 0.10 -22.95
CA ARG A 355 -18.53 -0.55 -24.16
C ARG A 355 -17.34 -1.45 -23.90
N TYR A 356 -16.46 -1.06 -23.00
CA TYR A 356 -15.24 -1.80 -22.69
C TYR A 356 -15.34 -2.66 -21.42
N GLY A 357 -16.49 -2.65 -20.73
CA GLY A 357 -16.69 -3.40 -19.49
C GLY A 357 -15.90 -2.83 -18.31
N ILE A 358 -15.76 -1.51 -18.27
CA ILE A 358 -15.20 -0.75 -17.16
C ILE A 358 -16.31 -0.53 -16.13
N GLU A 359 -16.04 -0.81 -14.88
CA GLU A 359 -17.05 -0.91 -13.83
C GLU A 359 -17.57 0.44 -13.35
N TYR A 360 -16.71 1.49 -13.36
CA TYR A 360 -17.04 2.76 -12.73
C TYR A 360 -16.68 3.99 -13.58
N VAL A 361 -17.36 5.09 -13.28
CA VAL A 361 -16.97 6.46 -13.66
C VAL A 361 -16.93 7.28 -12.38
N ILE A 362 -15.85 8.04 -12.16
CA ILE A 362 -15.79 9.07 -11.12
C ILE A 362 -16.24 10.40 -11.72
N LEU A 363 -17.07 11.15 -10.98
CA LEU A 363 -17.23 12.57 -11.15
C LEU A 363 -16.27 13.25 -10.18
N ASP A 364 -15.15 13.76 -10.69
CA ASP A 364 -14.12 14.40 -9.89
C ASP A 364 -14.50 15.85 -9.50
N GLU A 365 -13.60 16.62 -8.91
CA GLU A 365 -13.85 17.96 -8.38
C GLU A 365 -14.60 18.85 -9.40
N GLY A 366 -15.67 19.51 -8.94
CA GLY A 366 -16.43 20.50 -9.73
C GLY A 366 -17.87 20.12 -10.05
N TRP A 367 -18.35 18.90 -9.75
CA TRP A 367 -19.75 18.54 -9.85
C TRP A 367 -20.63 19.23 -8.78
N SER A 368 -20.06 19.58 -7.64
CA SER A 368 -20.65 20.39 -6.58
C SER A 368 -20.05 21.79 -6.55
N VAL A 369 -20.74 22.73 -5.92
CA VAL A 369 -20.32 24.14 -5.87
C VAL A 369 -19.08 24.30 -5.00
N ASN A 370 -17.96 24.69 -5.62
CA ASN A 370 -16.72 25.01 -4.92
C ASN A 370 -16.88 26.23 -3.99
N LEU A 371 -15.97 26.39 -3.03
CA LEU A 371 -15.88 27.44 -2.00
C LEU A 371 -16.96 27.34 -0.91
N ALA A 372 -18.16 26.82 -1.22
CA ALA A 372 -19.20 26.58 -0.23
C ALA A 372 -18.92 25.34 0.64
N ALA A 373 -18.14 24.38 0.11
CA ALA A 373 -17.92 23.07 0.68
C ALA A 373 -19.24 22.41 1.14
N ASP A 374 -20.20 22.35 0.22
CA ASP A 374 -21.53 21.81 0.46
C ASP A 374 -21.90 20.86 -0.68
N LEU A 375 -21.76 19.57 -0.43
CA LEU A 375 -22.01 18.53 -1.44
C LEU A 375 -23.50 18.40 -1.82
N MET A 376 -24.42 19.04 -1.09
CA MET A 376 -25.83 19.13 -1.47
C MET A 376 -26.10 20.20 -2.54
N GLN A 377 -25.13 21.07 -2.83
CA GLN A 377 -25.21 22.10 -3.86
C GLN A 377 -24.55 21.63 -5.15
N VAL A 378 -25.30 20.87 -5.95
CA VAL A 378 -24.86 20.41 -7.27
C VAL A 378 -24.84 21.57 -8.26
N VAL A 379 -23.82 21.66 -9.15
CA VAL A 379 -23.77 22.69 -10.19
C VAL A 379 -24.91 22.51 -11.22
N PRO A 380 -25.43 23.59 -11.82
CA PRO A 380 -26.62 23.52 -12.71
C PRO A 380 -26.43 22.63 -13.95
N GLU A 381 -25.19 22.41 -14.37
CA GLU A 381 -24.85 21.61 -15.55
C GLU A 381 -24.86 20.10 -15.28
N ILE A 382 -24.99 19.68 -14.01
CA ILE A 382 -24.98 18.28 -13.56
C ILE A 382 -26.32 17.90 -12.94
N ASP A 383 -26.90 16.81 -13.42
CA ASP A 383 -27.98 16.08 -12.78
C ASP A 383 -27.46 14.69 -12.38
N ILE A 384 -27.13 14.55 -11.08
CA ILE A 384 -26.57 13.30 -10.54
C ILE A 384 -27.53 12.13 -10.72
N LYS A 385 -28.84 12.37 -10.48
CA LYS A 385 -29.83 11.29 -10.60
C LYS A 385 -29.96 10.79 -12.03
N GLU A 386 -29.95 11.69 -12.99
CA GLU A 386 -29.98 11.34 -14.44
C GLU A 386 -28.71 10.53 -14.80
N LEU A 387 -27.53 10.93 -14.32
CA LEU A 387 -26.27 10.22 -14.59
C LEU A 387 -26.23 8.83 -13.94
N VAL A 388 -26.69 8.71 -12.70
CA VAL A 388 -26.75 7.42 -11.99
C VAL A 388 -27.71 6.46 -12.70
N ASP A 389 -28.90 6.92 -13.08
CA ASP A 389 -29.87 6.08 -13.81
C ASP A 389 -29.32 5.65 -15.17
N TYR A 390 -28.70 6.59 -15.90
CA TYR A 390 -28.07 6.32 -17.20
C TYR A 390 -26.93 5.31 -17.11
N ALA A 391 -26.13 5.39 -16.05
CA ALA A 391 -25.02 4.47 -15.77
C ALA A 391 -25.53 3.08 -15.37
N ALA A 392 -26.56 3.02 -14.51
CA ALA A 392 -27.17 1.77 -14.05
C ALA A 392 -27.74 0.94 -15.21
N GLU A 393 -28.42 1.58 -16.18
CA GLU A 393 -28.90 0.93 -17.42
C GLU A 393 -27.76 0.31 -18.25
N ARG A 394 -26.52 0.71 -18.02
CA ARG A 394 -25.30 0.30 -18.74
C ARG A 394 -24.37 -0.57 -17.91
N ASN A 395 -24.79 -0.97 -16.71
CA ASN A 395 -23.98 -1.70 -15.73
C ASN A 395 -22.70 -0.95 -15.32
N VAL A 396 -22.74 0.37 -15.22
CA VAL A 396 -21.65 1.23 -14.76
C VAL A 396 -22.04 1.87 -13.43
N GLY A 397 -21.14 1.87 -12.47
CA GLY A 397 -21.33 2.55 -11.18
C GLY A 397 -20.81 4.00 -11.23
N ILE A 398 -21.47 4.90 -10.51
CA ILE A 398 -21.00 6.27 -10.31
C ILE A 398 -20.35 6.40 -8.95
N ILE A 399 -19.17 6.99 -8.90
CA ILE A 399 -18.45 7.40 -7.69
C ILE A 399 -18.36 8.93 -7.72
N LEU A 400 -18.52 9.59 -6.58
CA LEU A 400 -18.44 11.04 -6.48
C LEU A 400 -17.18 11.45 -5.71
N TRP A 401 -16.54 12.51 -6.17
CA TRP A 401 -15.44 13.13 -5.45
C TRP A 401 -15.95 14.03 -4.32
N ALA A 402 -15.24 14.06 -3.20
CA ALA A 402 -15.55 14.90 -2.06
C ALA A 402 -14.27 15.41 -1.38
N GLY A 403 -14.12 16.71 -1.24
CA GLY A 403 -13.06 17.27 -0.41
C GLY A 403 -13.36 17.07 1.09
N TYR A 404 -12.30 16.92 1.90
CA TYR A 404 -12.38 16.68 3.34
C TYR A 404 -13.42 17.55 4.05
N TRP A 405 -13.30 18.89 3.91
CA TRP A 405 -14.16 19.81 4.63
C TRP A 405 -15.64 19.67 4.29
N ALA A 406 -15.94 19.37 3.03
CA ALA A 406 -17.31 19.21 2.56
C ALA A 406 -17.96 17.92 3.08
N LEU A 407 -17.23 16.82 3.08
CA LEU A 407 -17.73 15.52 3.58
C LEU A 407 -17.85 15.50 5.10
N ASN A 408 -16.88 16.11 5.81
CA ASN A 408 -16.83 16.15 7.28
C ASN A 408 -18.00 16.91 7.92
N ARG A 409 -18.77 17.69 7.13
CA ARG A 409 -19.94 18.43 7.64
C ARG A 409 -21.10 17.51 8.05
N ASP A 410 -21.32 16.42 7.31
CA ASP A 410 -22.39 15.44 7.58
C ASP A 410 -22.14 14.14 6.82
N ILE A 411 -21.18 13.35 7.28
CA ILE A 411 -20.78 12.10 6.61
C ILE A 411 -21.99 11.18 6.44
N GLU A 412 -22.77 10.96 7.50
CA GLU A 412 -23.87 10.01 7.48
C GLU A 412 -25.04 10.48 6.60
N GLY A 413 -25.42 11.75 6.68
CA GLY A 413 -26.49 12.32 5.86
C GLY A 413 -26.13 12.30 4.37
N LEU A 414 -24.87 12.59 4.02
CA LEU A 414 -24.37 12.55 2.63
C LEU A 414 -24.28 11.12 2.10
N CYS A 415 -23.74 10.17 2.87
CA CYS A 415 -23.73 8.77 2.49
C CYS A 415 -25.13 8.23 2.25
N LYS A 416 -26.06 8.50 3.15
CA LYS A 416 -27.47 8.13 2.99
C LYS A 416 -28.09 8.72 1.72
N HIS A 417 -27.96 10.04 1.54
CA HIS A 417 -28.57 10.76 0.43
C HIS A 417 -28.11 10.22 -0.94
N TYR A 418 -26.80 10.07 -1.11
CA TYR A 418 -26.24 9.67 -2.40
C TYR A 418 -26.34 8.15 -2.64
N SER A 419 -26.31 7.32 -1.60
CA SER A 419 -26.56 5.88 -1.75
C SER A 419 -28.02 5.59 -2.16
N GLU A 420 -29.00 6.33 -1.61
CA GLU A 420 -30.41 6.25 -2.01
C GLU A 420 -30.62 6.67 -3.48
N MET A 421 -29.77 7.54 -4.03
CA MET A 421 -29.76 7.83 -5.48
C MET A 421 -29.15 6.71 -6.32
N GLY A 422 -28.31 5.86 -5.73
CA GLY A 422 -27.61 4.75 -6.38
C GLY A 422 -26.12 4.97 -6.61
N VAL A 423 -25.51 6.04 -6.06
CA VAL A 423 -24.06 6.27 -6.05
C VAL A 423 -23.35 5.14 -5.34
N LYS A 424 -22.17 4.71 -5.84
CA LYS A 424 -21.44 3.53 -5.39
C LYS A 424 -20.30 3.81 -4.40
N GLY A 425 -19.89 5.06 -4.29
CA GLY A 425 -18.77 5.39 -3.40
C GLY A 425 -18.32 6.83 -3.47
N TRP A 426 -17.28 7.08 -2.70
CA TRP A 426 -16.61 8.37 -2.60
C TRP A 426 -15.14 8.25 -3.01
N LYS A 427 -14.62 9.24 -3.76
CA LYS A 427 -13.22 9.60 -3.79
C LYS A 427 -13.06 10.77 -2.83
N VAL A 428 -12.41 10.54 -1.68
CA VAL A 428 -12.29 11.53 -0.58
C VAL A 428 -10.90 12.14 -0.61
N ASP A 429 -10.80 13.44 -0.77
CA ASP A 429 -9.56 14.13 -1.08
C ASP A 429 -9.25 15.30 -0.11
N PHE A 430 -7.99 15.80 -0.17
CA PHE A 430 -7.50 16.92 0.62
C PHE A 430 -7.49 16.70 2.13
N LEU A 431 -7.12 15.48 2.56
CA LEU A 431 -6.95 15.15 3.97
C LEU A 431 -5.66 15.79 4.52
N ASP A 432 -4.54 15.63 3.82
CA ASP A 432 -3.25 16.32 3.99
C ASP A 432 -2.66 16.30 5.39
N ARG A 433 -3.03 15.34 6.23
CA ARG A 433 -2.59 15.15 7.61
C ARG A 433 -2.81 13.70 8.05
N ASP A 434 -2.14 13.31 9.13
CA ASP A 434 -2.35 12.04 9.83
C ASP A 434 -2.33 12.20 11.37
N ASP A 435 -2.68 13.40 11.88
CA ASP A 435 -2.94 13.56 13.31
C ASP A 435 -4.16 12.74 13.76
N GLN A 436 -4.31 12.51 15.05
CA GLN A 436 -5.38 11.67 15.61
C GLN A 436 -6.76 12.03 15.03
N ALA A 437 -7.10 13.31 14.92
CA ALA A 437 -8.42 13.74 14.44
C ALA A 437 -8.65 13.40 12.96
N MET A 438 -7.59 13.43 12.13
CA MET A 438 -7.71 13.04 10.73
C MET A 438 -7.80 11.52 10.59
N VAL A 439 -7.08 10.77 11.41
CA VAL A 439 -7.19 9.29 11.43
C VAL A 439 -8.59 8.87 11.87
N GLU A 440 -9.16 9.51 12.90
CA GLU A 440 -10.56 9.31 13.31
C GLU A 440 -11.52 9.52 12.12
N PHE A 441 -11.38 10.65 11.41
CA PHE A 441 -12.21 10.93 10.23
C PHE A 441 -12.11 9.84 9.14
N VAL A 442 -10.90 9.35 8.84
CA VAL A 442 -10.68 8.30 7.84
C VAL A 442 -11.40 7.00 8.23
N TYR A 443 -11.34 6.61 9.50
CA TYR A 443 -12.06 5.45 10.03
C TYR A 443 -13.58 5.66 10.04
N ASP A 444 -14.05 6.83 10.47
CA ASP A 444 -15.48 7.18 10.49
C ASP A 444 -16.09 7.12 9.08
N VAL A 445 -15.39 7.67 8.08
CA VAL A 445 -15.86 7.61 6.68
C VAL A 445 -15.94 6.18 6.19
N ALA A 446 -14.94 5.33 6.48
CA ALA A 446 -14.95 3.92 6.07
C ALA A 446 -16.13 3.18 6.72
N GLU A 447 -16.33 3.33 8.04
CA GLU A 447 -17.40 2.69 8.77
C GLU A 447 -18.79 3.15 8.31
N ILE A 448 -18.99 4.49 8.22
CA ILE A 448 -20.29 5.04 7.85
C ILE A 448 -20.61 4.71 6.38
N ALA A 449 -19.66 4.84 5.46
CA ALA A 449 -19.86 4.48 4.06
C ALA A 449 -20.26 2.99 3.91
N ALA A 450 -19.66 2.10 4.73
CA ALA A 450 -20.01 0.68 4.71
C ALA A 450 -21.49 0.41 5.08
N LYS A 451 -22.07 1.17 6.03
CA LYS A 451 -23.51 1.07 6.39
C LYS A 451 -24.42 1.31 5.18
N TYR A 452 -23.97 2.11 4.23
CA TYR A 452 -24.70 2.49 3.02
C TYR A 452 -24.22 1.78 1.75
N HIS A 453 -23.38 0.74 1.90
CA HIS A 453 -22.80 -0.04 0.81
C HIS A 453 -22.03 0.83 -0.22
N MET A 454 -21.23 1.77 0.28
CA MET A 454 -20.39 2.65 -0.51
C MET A 454 -18.91 2.32 -0.33
N ILE A 455 -18.18 2.18 -1.43
CA ILE A 455 -16.72 2.05 -1.42
C ILE A 455 -16.06 3.42 -1.27
N VAL A 456 -14.83 3.44 -0.76
CA VAL A 456 -14.08 4.68 -0.54
C VAL A 456 -12.68 4.54 -1.12
N ASP A 457 -12.28 5.56 -1.89
CA ASP A 457 -10.93 5.81 -2.36
C ASP A 457 -10.42 7.10 -1.71
N TYR A 458 -9.27 7.04 -1.04
CA TYR A 458 -8.74 8.17 -0.28
C TYR A 458 -7.57 8.82 -1.01
N HIS A 459 -7.62 10.15 -1.17
CA HIS A 459 -6.59 11.00 -1.74
C HIS A 459 -6.05 12.04 -0.75
N GLY A 460 -4.86 12.60 -1.00
CA GLY A 460 -4.19 13.46 -0.02
C GLY A 460 -3.99 12.75 1.34
N VAL A 461 -3.86 11.45 1.34
CA VAL A 461 -3.89 10.59 2.52
C VAL A 461 -2.54 9.93 2.78
N TYR A 462 -2.28 9.54 4.01
CA TYR A 462 -1.13 8.73 4.39
C TYR A 462 -1.20 7.30 3.79
N LYS A 463 -0.05 6.59 3.81
CA LYS A 463 0.04 5.18 3.39
C LYS A 463 -1.02 4.30 4.05
N PRO A 464 -1.47 3.19 3.45
CA PRO A 464 -2.30 2.20 4.12
C PRO A 464 -1.66 1.70 5.42
N THR A 465 -2.48 1.58 6.45
CA THR A 465 -2.10 1.05 7.76
C THR A 465 -2.98 -0.13 8.18
N GLY A 466 -3.59 -0.81 7.19
CA GLY A 466 -4.44 -1.96 7.39
C GLY A 466 -5.93 -1.66 7.52
N LEU A 467 -6.36 -0.42 7.36
CA LEU A 467 -7.78 -0.03 7.35
C LEU A 467 -8.61 -0.89 6.37
N ASN A 468 -8.05 -1.18 5.19
CA ASN A 468 -8.67 -2.01 4.18
C ASN A 468 -8.85 -3.50 4.56
N ARG A 469 -8.27 -3.96 5.67
CA ARG A 469 -8.60 -5.26 6.29
C ARG A 469 -9.77 -5.13 7.25
N THR A 470 -9.76 -4.09 8.06
CA THR A 470 -10.79 -3.81 9.07
C THR A 470 -12.10 -3.37 8.42
N TYR A 471 -12.00 -2.50 7.42
CA TYR A 471 -13.11 -2.00 6.58
C TYR A 471 -12.76 -2.16 5.10
N PRO A 472 -13.04 -3.32 4.48
CA PRO A 472 -12.67 -3.61 3.08
C PRO A 472 -13.29 -2.69 2.03
N ASN A 473 -14.29 -1.90 2.38
CA ASN A 473 -14.84 -0.86 1.53
C ASN A 473 -13.93 0.38 1.39
N ALA A 474 -12.94 0.57 2.28
CA ALA A 474 -11.80 1.46 2.06
C ALA A 474 -10.86 0.78 1.05
N ILE A 475 -11.21 0.85 -0.23
CA ILE A 475 -10.68 -0.05 -1.25
C ILE A 475 -9.35 0.41 -1.82
N ASN A 476 -9.09 1.74 -1.83
CA ASN A 476 -7.88 2.31 -2.42
C ASN A 476 -7.39 3.55 -1.67
N PHE A 477 -6.10 3.88 -1.84
CA PHE A 477 -5.44 4.98 -1.14
C PHE A 477 -4.38 5.59 -2.05
N GLU A 478 -4.33 6.92 -2.14
CA GLU A 478 -3.23 7.59 -2.81
C GLU A 478 -1.94 7.50 -1.99
N GLY A 479 -1.61 8.47 -1.16
CA GLY A 479 -0.36 8.52 -0.38
C GLY A 479 0.87 8.20 -1.22
N VAL A 480 0.91 8.68 -2.45
CA VAL A 480 1.90 8.38 -3.48
C VAL A 480 2.10 9.58 -4.41
N HIS A 481 3.33 9.82 -4.86
CA HIS A 481 3.61 10.80 -5.90
C HIS A 481 3.17 10.25 -7.27
N GLY A 482 1.84 10.26 -7.50
CA GLY A 482 1.17 9.62 -8.62
C GLY A 482 1.35 10.32 -9.97
N LEU A 483 0.67 9.78 -10.99
CA LEU A 483 0.74 10.34 -12.34
C LEU A 483 0.16 11.75 -12.45
N GLU A 484 -0.70 12.15 -11.53
CA GLU A 484 -1.27 13.50 -11.45
C GLU A 484 -0.24 14.60 -11.51
N THR A 485 0.90 14.40 -10.83
CA THR A 485 1.99 15.35 -10.76
C THR A 485 2.63 15.66 -12.11
N MET A 486 2.46 14.77 -13.10
CA MET A 486 2.96 14.99 -14.47
C MET A 486 2.21 16.09 -15.23
N LYS A 487 1.10 16.61 -14.71
CA LYS A 487 0.43 17.78 -15.29
C LYS A 487 1.28 19.05 -15.18
N TRP A 488 2.13 19.16 -14.13
CA TRP A 488 2.87 20.41 -13.81
C TRP A 488 4.37 20.24 -13.55
N LEU A 489 4.89 19.04 -13.25
CA LEU A 489 6.31 18.87 -12.98
C LEU A 489 7.15 18.96 -14.25
N GLY A 490 8.29 19.63 -14.17
CA GLY A 490 9.21 19.85 -15.29
C GLY A 490 9.92 18.59 -15.77
N ALA A 491 10.63 18.72 -16.89
CA ALA A 491 11.33 17.60 -17.52
C ALA A 491 12.58 17.12 -16.74
N GLU A 492 13.02 17.87 -15.75
CA GLU A 492 14.09 17.51 -14.80
C GLU A 492 13.65 16.44 -13.80
N HIS A 493 12.35 16.32 -13.56
CA HIS A 493 11.78 15.30 -12.68
C HIS A 493 11.98 13.90 -13.27
N ASP A 494 12.36 12.92 -12.44
CA ASP A 494 12.58 11.52 -12.84
C ASP A 494 11.50 10.59 -12.30
N GLN A 495 10.32 10.65 -12.93
CA GLN A 495 9.21 9.78 -12.58
C GLN A 495 9.53 8.30 -12.85
N ILE A 496 10.33 8.01 -13.87
CA ILE A 496 10.69 6.63 -14.24
C ILE A 496 11.43 5.91 -13.11
N THR A 497 12.38 6.57 -12.46
CA THR A 497 13.09 5.97 -11.30
C THR A 497 12.13 5.81 -10.13
N TYR A 498 11.22 6.76 -9.92
CA TYR A 498 10.21 6.65 -8.88
C TYR A 498 9.27 5.46 -9.12
N ASP A 499 8.75 5.31 -10.35
CA ASP A 499 7.82 4.23 -10.71
C ASP A 499 8.39 2.83 -10.44
N VAL A 500 9.69 2.62 -10.71
CA VAL A 500 10.36 1.33 -10.43
C VAL A 500 10.87 1.20 -9.00
N THR A 501 10.64 2.20 -8.16
CA THR A 501 10.94 2.19 -6.71
C THR A 501 9.70 1.87 -5.89
N LEU A 502 8.55 2.36 -6.32
CA LEU A 502 7.26 2.27 -5.62
C LEU A 502 6.89 0.88 -5.10
N PRO A 503 6.98 -0.21 -5.88
CA PRO A 503 6.54 -1.54 -5.43
C PRO A 503 7.27 -2.05 -4.19
N PHE A 504 8.49 -1.54 -3.96
CA PHE A 504 9.35 -1.98 -2.86
C PHE A 504 9.17 -1.17 -1.56
N ILE A 505 8.58 0.02 -1.66
CA ILE A 505 8.44 0.93 -0.51
C ILE A 505 6.96 1.18 -0.25
N ARG A 506 6.31 2.06 -1.02
CA ARG A 506 4.90 2.45 -0.81
C ARG A 506 3.94 1.28 -1.12
N GLY A 507 4.17 0.58 -2.23
CA GLY A 507 3.34 -0.56 -2.63
C GLY A 507 3.38 -1.72 -1.64
N ALA A 508 4.47 -1.87 -0.89
CA ALA A 508 4.59 -2.87 0.17
C ALA A 508 3.70 -2.59 1.42
N ALA A 509 3.13 -1.39 1.54
CA ALA A 509 2.18 -1.03 2.59
C ALA A 509 0.73 -1.44 2.26
N GLY A 510 0.39 -1.60 0.99
CA GLY A 510 -0.97 -1.96 0.56
C GLY A 510 -1.42 -1.21 -0.70
N PRO A 511 -2.73 -1.25 -1.02
CA PRO A 511 -3.30 -0.70 -2.24
C PRO A 511 -2.90 0.75 -2.52
N MET A 512 -2.81 1.09 -3.82
CA MET A 512 -2.25 2.36 -4.24
C MET A 512 -2.99 2.94 -5.45
N ASP A 513 -3.61 4.12 -5.29
CA ASP A 513 -4.14 4.88 -6.42
C ASP A 513 -3.05 5.75 -7.05
N TYR A 514 -2.31 5.17 -7.98
CA TYR A 514 -1.27 5.87 -8.74
C TYR A 514 -1.84 6.67 -9.92
N THR A 515 -3.09 6.45 -10.29
CA THR A 515 -3.80 7.09 -11.43
C THR A 515 -3.18 6.80 -12.80
N GLN A 516 -2.71 5.58 -13.05
CA GLN A 516 -2.06 5.17 -14.31
C GLN A 516 -3.00 5.15 -15.52
N GLY A 517 -2.40 4.98 -16.72
CA GLY A 517 -3.14 4.71 -17.95
C GLY A 517 -2.95 5.74 -19.07
N ALA A 518 -2.02 6.67 -18.93
CA ALA A 518 -1.76 7.70 -19.94
C ALA A 518 -1.55 7.10 -21.35
N MET A 519 -2.28 7.60 -22.31
CA MET A 519 -2.16 7.28 -23.75
C MET A 519 -1.22 8.24 -24.49
N CYS A 520 -0.96 9.41 -23.89
CA CYS A 520 0.10 10.31 -24.33
C CYS A 520 1.37 10.04 -23.52
N ASN A 521 2.45 9.55 -24.16
CA ASN A 521 3.62 9.03 -23.46
C ASN A 521 4.90 9.71 -23.99
N GLY A 522 5.64 10.38 -23.10
CA GLY A 522 6.89 11.04 -23.37
C GLY A 522 8.09 10.15 -23.08
N ALA A 523 8.71 9.58 -24.10
CA ALA A 523 10.01 8.95 -23.96
C ALA A 523 11.03 9.95 -23.37
N LYS A 524 12.11 9.44 -22.73
CA LYS A 524 13.12 10.27 -22.09
C LYS A 524 13.63 11.38 -23.03
N GLY A 525 13.50 12.64 -22.59
CA GLY A 525 13.85 13.83 -23.36
C GLY A 525 12.76 14.34 -24.31
N TYR A 526 11.60 13.70 -24.33
CA TYR A 526 10.42 14.13 -25.13
C TYR A 526 9.20 14.46 -24.27
N TYR A 527 9.30 14.25 -22.96
CA TYR A 527 8.28 14.63 -22.02
C TYR A 527 8.23 16.17 -21.85
N ARG A 528 7.02 16.69 -21.69
CA ARG A 528 6.73 18.08 -21.33
C ARG A 528 5.51 18.11 -20.39
N PRO A 529 5.51 18.99 -19.37
CA PRO A 529 4.28 19.23 -18.61
C PRO A 529 3.27 20.01 -19.46
N ASP A 530 2.01 19.64 -19.33
CA ASP A 530 0.90 20.35 -19.96
C ASP A 530 -0.38 20.00 -19.16
N TYR A 531 -0.96 20.99 -18.49
CA TYR A 531 -2.05 20.75 -17.57
C TYR A 531 -3.28 20.17 -18.25
N SER A 532 -3.63 20.68 -19.44
CA SER A 532 -4.85 20.26 -20.18
C SER A 532 -4.62 19.12 -21.18
N ARG A 533 -3.35 18.80 -21.47
CA ARG A 533 -2.94 17.68 -22.32
C ARG A 533 -1.76 16.96 -21.72
N PRO A 534 -1.93 16.39 -20.55
CA PRO A 534 -0.85 15.79 -19.82
C PRO A 534 -0.28 14.56 -20.54
N MET A 535 0.93 14.20 -20.18
CA MET A 535 1.59 12.99 -20.67
C MET A 535 2.37 12.33 -19.55
N SER A 536 2.49 11.00 -19.60
CA SER A 536 3.42 10.28 -18.72
C SER A 536 4.84 10.42 -19.19
N GLN A 537 5.80 10.27 -18.30
CA GLN A 537 7.15 9.86 -18.68
C GLN A 537 7.16 8.37 -19.04
N GLY A 538 8.10 7.94 -19.89
CA GLY A 538 8.26 6.55 -20.31
C GLY A 538 7.41 6.15 -21.51
N THR A 539 7.12 4.85 -21.61
CA THR A 539 6.40 4.29 -22.74
C THR A 539 4.97 3.89 -22.40
N ARG A 540 4.14 3.65 -23.42
CA ARG A 540 2.80 3.10 -23.25
C ARG A 540 2.81 1.73 -22.57
N CYS A 541 3.79 0.87 -22.89
CA CYS A 541 3.95 -0.42 -22.23
C CYS A 541 4.42 -0.31 -20.79
N HIS A 542 5.06 0.79 -20.40
CA HIS A 542 5.33 1.10 -19.00
C HIS A 542 4.02 1.35 -18.24
N GLN A 543 3.14 2.20 -18.77
CA GLN A 543 1.81 2.44 -18.21
C GLN A 543 0.97 1.15 -18.14
N LEU A 544 1.00 0.31 -19.18
CA LEU A 544 0.27 -0.95 -19.20
C LEU A 544 0.75 -1.93 -18.12
N ALA A 545 2.07 -2.00 -17.89
CA ALA A 545 2.65 -2.90 -16.89
C ALA A 545 2.25 -2.54 -15.44
N MET A 546 1.93 -1.28 -15.17
CA MET A 546 1.46 -0.82 -13.84
C MET A 546 0.16 -1.51 -13.42
N TYR A 547 -0.75 -1.85 -14.36
CA TYR A 547 -2.00 -2.56 -14.07
C TYR A 547 -1.81 -3.97 -13.51
N ILE A 548 -0.61 -4.52 -13.59
CA ILE A 548 -0.29 -5.84 -13.02
C ILE A 548 0.62 -5.70 -11.79
N ILE A 549 1.52 -4.72 -11.81
CA ILE A 549 2.58 -4.58 -10.79
C ILE A 549 2.09 -3.83 -9.56
N TYR A 550 1.22 -2.82 -9.75
CA TYR A 550 0.65 -2.05 -8.66
C TYR A 550 -0.63 -2.71 -8.16
N ASP A 551 -0.73 -2.87 -6.86
CA ASP A 551 -1.97 -3.29 -6.23
C ASP A 551 -2.93 -2.11 -6.19
N ALA A 552 -4.01 -2.17 -6.96
CA ALA A 552 -5.02 -1.13 -7.07
C ALA A 552 -6.38 -1.77 -7.39
N PRO A 553 -7.13 -2.23 -6.38
CA PRO A 553 -8.44 -2.83 -6.58
C PRO A 553 -9.45 -1.90 -7.26
N LEU A 554 -9.32 -0.60 -7.05
CA LEU A 554 -10.04 0.44 -7.80
C LEU A 554 -9.03 1.16 -8.71
N THR A 555 -8.94 0.74 -9.98
CA THR A 555 -7.85 1.12 -10.89
C THR A 555 -8.29 2.15 -11.91
N MET A 556 -7.62 3.31 -11.93
CA MET A 556 -7.94 4.39 -12.86
C MET A 556 -7.52 4.08 -14.30
N LEU A 557 -8.34 4.53 -15.25
CA LEU A 557 -7.99 4.83 -16.63
C LEU A 557 -7.96 6.36 -16.75
N CYS A 558 -6.78 6.96 -16.62
CA CYS A 558 -6.65 8.41 -16.44
C CYS A 558 -6.79 9.23 -17.72
N ASP A 559 -6.64 8.62 -18.91
CA ASP A 559 -6.75 9.36 -20.17
C ASP A 559 -8.21 9.42 -20.69
N SER A 560 -8.44 10.26 -21.70
CA SER A 560 -9.80 10.45 -22.22
C SER A 560 -10.30 9.23 -22.99
N PRO A 561 -11.62 8.95 -22.96
CA PRO A 561 -12.25 7.93 -23.78
C PRO A 561 -11.83 7.99 -25.25
N THR A 562 -11.78 9.18 -25.83
CA THR A 562 -11.40 9.35 -27.25
C THR A 562 -9.92 9.05 -27.52
N ALA A 563 -9.04 9.16 -26.52
CA ALA A 563 -7.64 8.72 -26.63
C ALA A 563 -7.54 7.20 -26.64
N TYR A 564 -8.28 6.52 -25.77
CA TYR A 564 -8.36 5.06 -25.72
C TYR A 564 -9.00 4.47 -26.98
N GLU A 565 -10.08 5.07 -27.50
CA GLU A 565 -10.79 4.61 -28.70
C GLU A 565 -9.93 4.66 -29.98
N LYS A 566 -8.94 5.56 -30.04
CA LYS A 566 -7.94 5.59 -31.14
C LYS A 566 -7.05 4.35 -31.18
N GLU A 567 -6.96 3.62 -30.09
CA GLU A 567 -6.14 2.42 -29.91
C GLU A 567 -7.00 1.23 -29.42
N GLU A 568 -8.06 0.95 -30.14
CA GLU A 568 -9.15 0.03 -29.75
C GLU A 568 -8.63 -1.35 -29.30
N GLU A 569 -7.68 -1.95 -30.01
CA GLU A 569 -7.12 -3.27 -29.68
C GLU A 569 -6.35 -3.23 -28.35
N PHE A 570 -5.56 -2.20 -28.14
CA PHE A 570 -4.84 -1.97 -26.88
C PHE A 570 -5.82 -1.76 -25.71
N THR A 571 -6.85 -0.96 -25.93
CA THR A 571 -7.86 -0.66 -24.91
C THR A 571 -8.65 -1.91 -24.52
N LYS A 572 -9.04 -2.75 -25.48
CA LYS A 572 -9.68 -4.05 -25.21
C LYS A 572 -8.81 -4.97 -24.37
N PHE A 573 -7.50 -5.01 -24.64
CA PHE A 573 -6.57 -5.80 -23.84
C PHE A 573 -6.45 -5.23 -22.41
N LEU A 574 -6.25 -3.91 -22.28
CA LEU A 574 -6.16 -3.24 -20.98
C LEU A 574 -7.43 -3.47 -20.15
N ALA A 575 -8.60 -3.35 -20.77
CA ALA A 575 -9.88 -3.56 -20.10
C ALA A 575 -10.06 -5.00 -19.57
N GLN A 576 -9.42 -5.98 -20.16
CA GLN A 576 -9.47 -7.38 -19.74
C GLN A 576 -8.51 -7.73 -18.59
N ILE A 577 -7.52 -6.87 -18.28
CA ILE A 577 -6.60 -7.13 -17.17
C ILE A 577 -7.41 -7.10 -15.86
N PRO A 578 -7.38 -8.15 -15.04
CA PRO A 578 -8.07 -8.16 -13.75
C PRO A 578 -7.54 -7.09 -12.78
N THR A 579 -8.36 -6.66 -11.84
CA THR A 579 -7.99 -5.75 -10.75
C THR A 579 -7.70 -6.48 -9.44
N GLU A 580 -8.12 -7.75 -9.36
CA GLU A 580 -7.86 -8.65 -8.23
C GLU A 580 -7.23 -9.96 -8.74
N TRP A 581 -6.38 -10.57 -7.94
CA TRP A 581 -5.61 -11.75 -8.27
C TRP A 581 -5.87 -12.90 -7.30
N SER A 582 -6.03 -14.11 -7.81
CA SER A 582 -6.34 -15.29 -6.98
C SER A 582 -5.24 -15.60 -5.96
N HIS A 583 -3.99 -15.25 -6.23
CA HIS A 583 -2.83 -15.55 -5.39
C HIS A 583 -1.93 -14.33 -5.15
N GLY A 584 -2.44 -13.12 -5.41
CA GLY A 584 -1.65 -11.89 -5.32
C GLY A 584 -0.57 -11.79 -6.42
N VAL A 585 0.33 -10.83 -6.26
CA VAL A 585 1.40 -10.52 -7.21
C VAL A 585 2.74 -11.03 -6.68
N GLY A 586 3.38 -11.92 -7.44
CA GLY A 586 4.70 -12.45 -7.11
C GLY A 586 5.82 -11.72 -7.85
N PHE A 587 6.82 -11.23 -7.14
CA PHE A 587 7.94 -10.49 -7.72
C PHE A 587 9.11 -11.40 -8.07
N SER A 588 9.73 -11.14 -9.22
CA SER A 588 10.94 -11.86 -9.67
C SER A 588 12.15 -11.43 -8.84
N ARG A 589 13.00 -12.39 -8.47
CA ARG A 589 14.30 -12.12 -7.80
C ARG A 589 15.26 -11.24 -8.62
N HIS A 590 14.95 -10.99 -9.89
CA HIS A 590 15.70 -10.05 -10.74
C HIS A 590 15.22 -8.61 -10.62
N SER A 591 14.13 -8.39 -9.89
CA SER A 591 13.65 -7.05 -9.57
C SER A 591 14.65 -6.32 -8.70
N LYS A 592 14.81 -5.02 -8.92
CA LYS A 592 15.76 -4.18 -8.19
C LYS A 592 15.21 -2.78 -8.03
N ILE A 593 15.14 -2.34 -6.79
CA ILE A 593 14.67 -1.01 -6.40
C ILE A 593 15.41 0.09 -7.18
N GLY A 594 14.67 1.04 -7.74
CA GLY A 594 15.19 2.14 -8.56
C GLY A 594 15.68 1.75 -9.97
N GLU A 595 15.63 0.46 -10.36
CA GLU A 595 16.15 0.02 -11.63
C GLU A 595 15.17 -0.78 -12.50
N TYR A 596 14.47 -1.74 -11.92
CA TYR A 596 13.64 -2.69 -12.65
C TYR A 596 12.70 -3.47 -11.77
N VAL A 597 11.49 -3.67 -12.25
CA VAL A 597 10.49 -4.56 -11.62
C VAL A 597 10.04 -5.60 -12.64
N GLN A 598 9.95 -6.85 -12.22
CA GLN A 598 9.26 -7.90 -12.96
C GLN A 598 8.35 -8.66 -12.02
N ALA A 599 7.09 -8.75 -12.36
CA ALA A 599 6.10 -9.41 -11.54
C ALA A 599 5.26 -10.40 -12.36
N LYS A 600 4.63 -11.32 -11.65
CA LYS A 600 3.69 -12.30 -12.19
C LYS A 600 2.44 -12.32 -11.30
N ALA A 601 1.29 -12.24 -11.92
CA ALA A 601 -0.01 -12.42 -11.30
C ALA A 601 -0.77 -13.60 -11.94
N GLU A 602 -1.70 -14.22 -11.20
CA GLU A 602 -2.39 -15.42 -11.64
C GLU A 602 -3.86 -15.38 -11.27
N ASN A 603 -4.72 -15.81 -12.21
CA ASN A 603 -6.13 -16.03 -11.95
C ASN A 603 -6.60 -17.39 -12.45
N TYR A 604 -7.66 -17.91 -11.81
CA TYR A 604 -8.42 -19.06 -12.29
C TYR A 604 -9.30 -18.62 -13.46
N ILE A 605 -9.40 -19.47 -14.49
CA ILE A 605 -10.37 -19.25 -15.56
C ILE A 605 -11.69 -19.86 -15.08
N ALA A 606 -12.70 -19.02 -14.83
CA ALA A 606 -13.97 -19.44 -14.23
C ALA A 606 -14.75 -20.50 -15.02
N SER A 607 -14.53 -20.61 -16.34
CA SER A 607 -15.18 -21.57 -17.22
C SER A 607 -14.51 -22.94 -17.27
N ASP A 608 -13.32 -23.10 -16.67
CA ASP A 608 -12.54 -24.35 -16.71
C ASP A 608 -11.66 -24.49 -15.47
N GLU A 609 -12.03 -25.40 -14.55
CA GLU A 609 -11.32 -25.64 -13.28
C GLU A 609 -9.85 -26.06 -13.44
N GLY A 610 -9.44 -26.55 -14.61
CA GLY A 610 -8.06 -26.94 -14.93
C GLY A 610 -7.21 -25.81 -15.48
N SER A 611 -7.83 -24.78 -16.04
CA SER A 611 -7.14 -23.72 -16.78
C SER A 611 -6.78 -22.53 -15.91
N ARG A 612 -5.65 -21.92 -16.23
CA ARG A 612 -5.08 -20.76 -15.56
C ARG A 612 -4.75 -19.68 -16.57
N GLU A 613 -4.86 -18.46 -16.10
CA GLU A 613 -4.41 -17.27 -16.79
C GLU A 613 -3.33 -16.56 -15.98
N TRP A 614 -2.23 -16.25 -16.62
CA TRP A 614 -1.12 -15.52 -16.01
C TRP A 614 -0.86 -14.23 -16.75
N TYR A 615 -0.56 -13.21 -15.99
CA TYR A 615 -0.01 -11.95 -16.47
C TYR A 615 1.41 -11.78 -15.93
N ILE A 616 2.37 -11.55 -16.83
CA ILE A 616 3.74 -11.25 -16.46
C ILE A 616 4.06 -9.87 -17.00
N ALA A 617 4.47 -8.98 -16.11
CA ALA A 617 4.76 -7.60 -16.46
C ALA A 617 6.18 -7.19 -16.07
N GLY A 618 6.71 -6.20 -16.76
CA GLY A 618 7.98 -5.59 -16.43
C GLY A 618 7.95 -4.09 -16.58
N LEU A 619 8.40 -3.38 -15.53
CA LEU A 619 8.70 -1.94 -15.53
C LEU A 619 10.21 -1.76 -15.59
N ASN A 620 10.69 -0.92 -16.50
CA ASN A 620 12.11 -0.69 -16.69
C ASN A 620 12.48 0.76 -16.36
N GLY A 621 13.57 0.91 -15.61
CA GLY A 621 14.16 2.20 -15.31
C GLY A 621 14.84 2.88 -16.49
N ASN A 622 15.73 3.80 -16.21
CA ASN A 622 16.35 4.72 -17.19
C ASN A 622 17.35 4.09 -18.17
N LYS A 623 17.57 2.76 -18.16
CA LYS A 623 18.50 2.06 -19.06
C LYS A 623 17.77 1.00 -19.86
N ALA A 624 18.03 0.90 -21.17
CA ALA A 624 17.48 -0.18 -21.99
C ALA A 624 17.85 -1.56 -21.43
N ARG A 625 16.89 -2.50 -21.45
CA ARG A 625 17.02 -3.84 -20.85
C ARG A 625 16.41 -4.91 -21.76
N THR A 626 16.90 -6.13 -21.63
CA THR A 626 16.19 -7.32 -22.13
C THR A 626 15.78 -8.18 -20.95
N ALA A 627 14.50 -8.32 -20.72
CA ALA A 627 13.96 -9.26 -19.76
C ALA A 627 14.05 -10.68 -20.29
N THR A 628 14.30 -11.63 -19.41
CA THR A 628 14.23 -13.07 -19.68
C THR A 628 13.20 -13.67 -18.78
N ILE A 629 12.15 -14.22 -19.36
CA ILE A 629 11.04 -14.85 -18.66
C ILE A 629 11.13 -16.35 -18.89
N GLN A 630 11.14 -17.12 -17.84
CA GLN A 630 11.09 -18.56 -17.88
C GLN A 630 9.98 -19.03 -16.95
N LEU A 631 9.00 -19.76 -17.52
CA LEU A 631 7.95 -20.38 -16.76
C LEU A 631 8.37 -21.76 -16.28
N PRO A 632 7.85 -22.24 -15.16
CA PRO A 632 8.04 -23.60 -14.74
C PRO A 632 7.48 -24.59 -15.77
N PRO A 633 8.11 -25.77 -15.96
CA PRO A 633 7.69 -26.77 -16.94
C PRO A 633 6.40 -27.53 -16.57
N THR A 634 5.71 -27.12 -15.53
CA THR A 634 4.52 -27.77 -14.95
C THR A 634 3.21 -27.41 -15.63
N TYR A 635 3.25 -26.53 -16.63
CA TYR A 635 2.07 -26.07 -17.34
C TYR A 635 2.13 -26.44 -18.84
N MET A 636 0.98 -26.83 -19.39
CA MET A 636 0.78 -26.91 -20.82
C MET A 636 0.26 -25.56 -21.32
N ILE A 637 1.10 -24.80 -22.02
CA ILE A 637 0.75 -23.47 -22.49
C ILE A 637 -0.17 -23.58 -23.72
N ASN A 638 -1.30 -22.88 -23.69
CA ASN A 638 -2.29 -22.84 -24.76
C ASN A 638 -2.15 -21.60 -25.64
N SER A 639 -1.88 -20.44 -25.01
CA SER A 639 -1.68 -19.19 -25.74
C SER A 639 -0.66 -18.29 -25.06
N ILE A 640 0.03 -17.46 -25.84
CA ILE A 640 0.95 -16.42 -25.35
C ILE A 640 0.74 -15.18 -26.19
N GLU A 641 0.31 -14.10 -25.53
CA GLU A 641 0.10 -12.80 -26.12
C GLU A 641 1.04 -11.78 -25.46
N VAL A 642 1.69 -10.93 -26.26
CA VAL A 642 2.75 -10.04 -25.78
C VAL A 642 2.50 -8.61 -26.26
N TYR A 643 2.44 -7.70 -25.31
CA TYR A 643 2.55 -6.26 -25.52
C TYR A 643 3.90 -5.78 -25.00
N ALA A 644 4.69 -5.16 -25.83
CA ALA A 644 6.06 -4.72 -25.51
C ALA A 644 6.43 -3.46 -26.27
N ASP A 645 7.44 -2.75 -25.78
CA ASP A 645 7.97 -1.56 -26.44
C ASP A 645 8.30 -1.81 -27.93
N GLY A 646 7.92 -0.86 -28.76
CA GLY A 646 8.20 -0.87 -30.17
C GLY A 646 9.67 -0.54 -30.50
N LYS A 647 10.00 -0.61 -31.76
CA LYS A 647 11.37 -0.36 -32.23
C LYS A 647 11.84 1.08 -31.98
N ASP A 648 10.91 2.02 -32.06
CA ASP A 648 11.16 3.45 -31.92
C ASP A 648 10.68 4.01 -30.54
N ALA A 649 10.29 3.15 -29.60
CA ALA A 649 9.76 3.52 -28.29
C ALA A 649 10.68 4.48 -27.50
N LYS A 650 12.00 4.40 -27.68
CA LYS A 650 12.97 5.33 -27.07
C LYS A 650 12.86 6.79 -27.55
N LYS A 651 12.11 7.05 -28.62
CA LYS A 651 11.85 8.39 -29.17
C LYS A 651 10.37 8.73 -29.16
N ARG A 652 9.52 7.75 -29.37
CA ARG A 652 8.08 7.85 -29.41
C ARG A 652 7.49 6.89 -28.38
N GLY A 653 7.19 7.40 -27.19
CA GLY A 653 6.73 6.58 -26.06
C GLY A 653 5.48 5.74 -26.37
N SER A 654 4.63 6.21 -27.30
CA SER A 654 3.45 5.47 -27.76
C SER A 654 3.74 4.32 -28.73
N ASP A 655 5.00 4.11 -29.16
CA ASP A 655 5.35 3.02 -30.08
C ASP A 655 5.43 1.69 -29.32
N TYR A 656 4.53 0.77 -29.62
CA TYR A 656 4.48 -0.57 -29.03
C TYR A 656 4.35 -1.64 -30.10
N ARG A 657 4.55 -2.89 -29.71
CA ARG A 657 4.32 -4.09 -30.50
C ARG A 657 3.33 -4.98 -29.80
N HIS A 658 2.37 -5.45 -30.57
CA HIS A 658 1.52 -6.57 -30.19
C HIS A 658 1.83 -7.78 -31.05
N TYR A 659 2.03 -8.95 -30.45
CA TYR A 659 2.28 -10.20 -31.17
C TYR A 659 1.98 -11.41 -30.28
N THR A 660 1.77 -12.57 -30.93
CA THR A 660 1.61 -13.85 -30.27
C THR A 660 2.82 -14.75 -30.48
N ILE A 661 3.08 -15.63 -29.52
CA ILE A 661 4.09 -16.68 -29.62
C ILE A 661 3.34 -18.01 -29.60
N SER A 662 3.57 -18.86 -30.59
CA SER A 662 2.92 -20.18 -30.60
C SER A 662 3.50 -21.07 -29.49
N PRO A 663 2.70 -22.00 -28.92
CA PRO A 663 3.22 -22.99 -27.97
C PRO A 663 4.41 -23.77 -28.51
N GLU A 664 4.40 -24.12 -29.81
CA GLU A 664 5.52 -24.81 -30.48
C GLU A 664 6.80 -24.00 -30.45
N GLU A 665 6.72 -22.71 -30.77
CA GLU A 665 7.87 -21.78 -30.72
C GLU A 665 8.37 -21.63 -29.27
N TYR A 666 7.47 -21.49 -28.31
CA TYR A 666 7.79 -21.40 -26.90
C TYR A 666 8.58 -22.64 -26.41
N TYR A 667 8.09 -23.85 -26.70
CA TYR A 667 8.76 -25.09 -26.29
C TYR A 667 10.07 -25.32 -27.07
N LYS A 668 10.15 -24.95 -28.34
CA LYS A 668 11.39 -24.95 -29.13
C LYS A 668 12.46 -24.05 -28.50
N ASN A 669 12.05 -22.94 -27.92
CA ASN A 669 12.91 -22.00 -27.18
C ASN A 669 13.11 -22.40 -25.70
N LYS A 670 12.85 -23.67 -25.34
CA LYS A 670 13.00 -24.22 -23.99
C LYS A 670 12.20 -23.47 -22.92
N GLY A 671 11.04 -22.93 -23.25
CA GLY A 671 10.19 -22.17 -22.35
C GLY A 671 10.74 -20.78 -21.98
N VAL A 672 11.62 -20.22 -22.78
CA VAL A 672 12.23 -18.90 -22.55
C VAL A 672 11.66 -17.86 -23.50
N ILE A 673 11.13 -16.79 -22.94
CA ILE A 673 10.69 -15.60 -23.68
C ILE A 673 11.67 -14.45 -23.37
N LYS A 674 12.12 -13.76 -24.41
CA LYS A 674 12.98 -12.57 -24.29
C LYS A 674 12.27 -11.34 -24.80
N VAL A 675 12.13 -10.32 -23.95
CA VAL A 675 11.48 -9.06 -24.28
C VAL A 675 12.44 -7.89 -24.12
N LYS A 676 12.56 -7.07 -25.15
CA LYS A 676 13.40 -5.85 -25.13
C LYS A 676 12.54 -4.68 -24.66
N MET A 677 13.07 -3.89 -23.74
CA MET A 677 12.48 -2.67 -23.22
C MET A 677 13.37 -1.46 -23.50
N ALA A 678 12.75 -0.34 -23.83
CA ALA A 678 13.39 0.97 -23.90
C ALA A 678 13.74 1.51 -22.50
N PRO A 679 14.55 2.57 -22.38
CA PRO A 679 14.60 3.36 -21.16
C PRO A 679 13.19 3.88 -20.80
N GLY A 680 12.76 3.68 -19.55
CA GLY A 680 11.38 3.97 -19.14
C GLY A 680 10.34 3.12 -19.85
N GLY A 681 10.73 1.92 -20.28
CA GLY A 681 9.88 1.01 -21.03
C GLY A 681 9.21 -0.05 -20.17
N GLY A 682 8.42 -0.89 -20.87
CA GLY A 682 7.74 -1.99 -20.20
C GLY A 682 7.29 -3.10 -21.14
N PHE A 683 6.67 -4.11 -20.56
CA PHE A 683 5.96 -5.15 -21.29
C PHE A 683 4.88 -5.79 -20.42
N VAL A 684 3.90 -6.39 -21.09
CA VAL A 684 2.93 -7.31 -20.48
C VAL A 684 2.83 -8.55 -21.36
N ILE A 685 2.85 -9.72 -20.74
CA ILE A 685 2.61 -11.02 -21.36
C ILE A 685 1.38 -11.64 -20.68
N ARG A 686 0.38 -11.98 -21.47
CA ARG A 686 -0.75 -12.78 -21.06
C ARG A 686 -0.55 -14.21 -21.53
N LEU A 687 -0.69 -15.17 -20.62
CA LEU A 687 -0.57 -16.59 -20.93
C LEU A 687 -1.83 -17.31 -20.45
N THR A 688 -2.28 -18.27 -21.26
CA THR A 688 -3.27 -19.25 -20.80
C THR A 688 -2.67 -20.66 -20.89
N GLY A 689 -3.07 -21.52 -19.99
CA GLY A 689 -2.57 -22.90 -19.97
C GLY A 689 -3.24 -23.76 -18.92
N ASP A 690 -2.99 -25.06 -19.02
CA ASP A 690 -3.54 -26.06 -18.11
C ASP A 690 -2.46 -26.60 -17.18
N ILE A 691 -2.84 -26.92 -15.95
CA ILE A 691 -1.97 -27.62 -15.01
C ILE A 691 -1.82 -29.06 -15.45
N LEU A 692 -0.59 -29.51 -15.71
CA LEU A 692 -0.34 -30.92 -16.01
C LEU A 692 -0.66 -31.77 -14.76
N MET A 693 -1.72 -32.58 -14.87
CA MET A 693 -2.10 -33.51 -13.80
C MET A 693 -0.94 -34.45 -13.48
N GLY A 694 -0.36 -34.39 -12.32
CA GLY A 694 0.71 -35.29 -11.85
C GLY A 694 1.77 -34.64 -10.98
N GLN A 695 1.90 -33.33 -10.98
CA GLN A 695 2.84 -32.57 -10.11
C GLN A 695 2.11 -31.45 -9.38
N ALA A 696 1.33 -31.85 -8.38
CA ALA A 696 0.63 -30.92 -7.52
C ALA A 696 1.59 -30.20 -6.57
N ARG A 697 1.35 -28.92 -6.43
CA ARG A 697 1.73 -28.03 -5.34
C ARG A 697 3.15 -27.46 -5.36
N TRP A 698 3.19 -26.26 -5.87
CA TRP A 698 4.19 -25.28 -5.45
C TRP A 698 3.88 -24.82 -4.02
N LYS A 699 4.86 -24.99 -3.16
CA LYS A 699 4.92 -24.31 -1.85
C LYS A 699 5.72 -23.04 -1.98
#